data_3ba8f991deacd6ffc0fa2ee5c7ba7d29
#
_entry.id   3ba8f991deacd6ffc0fa2ee5c7ba7d29
#
_cell.length_a   1.000
_cell.length_b   1.000
_cell.length_c   1.000
_cell.angle_alpha   90.00
_cell.angle_beta   90.00
_cell.angle_gamma   90.00
#
_symmetry.space_group_name_H-M   'P 1'
#
loop_
_entity.id
_entity.type
_entity.pdbx_description
1 polymer ?
#
loop_
_entity_poly.entity_id
_entity_poly.type
_entity_poly.pdbx_seq_one_letter_code
_entity_poly.pdbx_strand_id
1 'polypeptide(L)'
;MERERLSLPMVALRGMAVLPEMVTHFDVSREKSIQAIERAMEGDQLLFLAAQKDVEVEDPGIADVYEMGCVVSIKQMLRLPKKITRVLVSGQLRARIEELEQETPFLYASVEVVPDELDSLEEGDAQETSINREAMLRGLKDLFREYMLKNPKTAKELGAQIDETQDLRKLVDLIGANLPLRCEEQQELLEEPDVRKRFELLSYKVVQEIRVQNIKDELQTKIKERVDKNQREYILREELKLIREELGDETTLSDADEFQQAADALKAPAEVKEKISKEIKRFRNSMNSPAEAGVIRTYIETMLELPWDKTCRDNKDIAYAKQVLDEDHYGLEKVKERVLEFLAVRALTRKGDVPILCLVGPPGTGKTSIAKSLARALKKPYVRISLGGVRDEAEIRGHRKTYVGAMPGRIAEAIRRAKVKNPLMLLDEIDKVSNDYKGDTFSALLEVLDSEQNMKFRDHYLEVPLDLSEVLFVTTANTLQTIPRPLLDRMEVIEVSSYTENEKMHIALEHLIPKQRARNGLKADQLTVSRKALWKMARNYTKEAGVRQLERKIAEICRKAAKEIFEGKKQAVHITERNLHQYLGRELYTYQMANETPEVGIVRGLAWTSVGGDTLQIEVNIMPGEGEILLTGQLGDVMKESARTGISYIRSVSREHGIEEDFFKNHDIHIHIPEGAVPKDGPSAGVTMATAMMSAITGQKARADVAMTGEITLRGRILPIGGLKEKLLAAKNAGIKTVFVPKENRPDVEELSAEITKGLEILFVSHIDEVLGKVLIKKEETEKKS
;
A
#
# COMPACT_ATOMS: atom_id res chain seq x y z
N MET A 1 7.80 -29.23 42.78
CA MET A 1 8.20 -28.06 43.57
C MET A 1 7.02 -27.12 43.58
N GLU A 2 6.59 -26.64 44.79
CA GLU A 2 5.59 -25.58 44.85
C GLU A 2 6.19 -24.34 44.13
N ARG A 3 5.51 -23.84 43.07
CA ARG A 3 5.94 -22.63 42.37
C ARG A 3 5.69 -21.44 43.31
N GLU A 4 6.68 -20.60 43.44
CA GLU A 4 6.64 -19.43 44.32
C GLU A 4 5.67 -18.41 43.74
N ARG A 5 4.70 -17.94 44.56
CA ARG A 5 3.72 -16.92 44.18
C ARG A 5 4.05 -15.62 44.88
N LEU A 6 4.01 -14.55 44.14
CA LEU A 6 4.29 -13.20 44.64
C LEU A 6 3.14 -12.29 44.25
N SER A 7 2.62 -11.50 45.19
CA SER A 7 1.67 -10.44 44.90
C SER A 7 2.42 -9.11 44.85
N LEU A 8 2.49 -8.47 43.70
CA LEU A 8 3.35 -7.31 43.44
C LEU A 8 2.60 -6.19 42.72
N PRO A 9 2.96 -4.92 42.98
CA PRO A 9 2.56 -3.83 42.11
C PRO A 9 3.05 -4.07 40.69
N MET A 10 2.22 -3.73 39.69
CA MET A 10 2.48 -4.00 38.29
C MET A 10 2.51 -2.72 37.45
N VAL A 11 3.42 -2.66 36.49
CA VAL A 11 3.49 -1.59 35.48
C VAL A 11 3.55 -2.18 34.08
N ALA A 12 2.69 -1.67 33.20
CA ALA A 12 2.68 -2.00 31.79
C ALA A 12 3.66 -1.09 31.02
N LEU A 13 4.66 -1.69 30.37
CA LEU A 13 5.70 -0.98 29.61
C LEU A 13 5.35 -0.86 28.13
N ARG A 14 5.63 0.30 27.54
CA ARG A 14 5.45 0.56 26.12
C ARG A 14 6.72 0.25 25.33
N GLY A 15 6.64 -0.67 24.37
CA GLY A 15 7.68 -0.91 23.36
C GLY A 15 9.00 -1.48 23.93
N MET A 16 8.97 -2.06 25.14
CA MET A 16 10.12 -2.67 25.79
C MET A 16 9.68 -3.82 26.68
N ALA A 17 10.38 -4.94 26.62
CA ALA A 17 10.30 -6.01 27.60
C ALA A 17 11.59 -6.01 28.44
N VAL A 18 11.49 -6.35 29.72
CA VAL A 18 12.64 -6.42 30.64
C VAL A 18 12.99 -7.88 30.87
N LEU A 19 14.25 -8.20 30.64
CA LEU A 19 14.81 -9.53 30.88
C LEU A 19 15.45 -9.61 32.26
N PRO A 20 15.59 -10.79 32.87
CA PRO A 20 16.47 -10.99 34.00
C PRO A 20 17.90 -10.51 33.68
N GLU A 21 18.66 -10.10 34.69
CA GLU A 21 20.01 -9.48 34.58
C GLU A 21 20.03 -8.15 33.79
N MET A 22 18.93 -7.68 33.23
CA MET A 22 18.85 -6.38 32.55
C MET A 22 18.80 -5.23 33.55
N VAL A 23 19.72 -4.28 33.40
CA VAL A 23 19.68 -3.01 34.13
C VAL A 23 19.27 -1.91 33.15
N THR A 24 18.09 -1.35 33.36
CA THR A 24 17.54 -0.36 32.42
C THR A 24 16.76 0.72 33.17
N HIS A 25 16.52 1.83 32.45
CA HIS A 25 15.62 2.87 32.94
C HIS A 25 14.47 3.07 31.96
N PHE A 26 13.31 3.42 32.51
CA PHE A 26 12.15 3.79 31.74
C PHE A 26 11.44 4.99 32.37
N ASP A 27 10.71 5.70 31.54
CA ASP A 27 9.99 6.90 31.96
C ASP A 27 8.50 6.58 32.03
N VAL A 28 7.86 6.93 33.13
CA VAL A 28 6.41 6.79 33.32
C VAL A 28 5.75 8.15 33.54
N SER A 29 4.60 8.31 32.93
CA SER A 29 3.75 9.51 33.04
C SER A 29 2.32 9.19 33.49
N ARG A 30 1.93 7.91 33.44
CA ARG A 30 0.59 7.45 33.86
C ARG A 30 0.47 7.44 35.37
N GLU A 31 -0.62 7.99 35.89
CA GLU A 31 -0.88 8.08 37.33
C GLU A 31 -0.87 6.69 37.99
N LYS A 32 -1.57 5.71 37.39
CA LYS A 32 -1.59 4.31 37.88
C LYS A 32 -0.19 3.71 37.99
N SER A 33 0.67 3.94 36.98
CA SER A 33 2.04 3.42 37.00
C SER A 33 2.93 4.09 38.02
N ILE A 34 2.76 5.41 38.25
CA ILE A 34 3.48 6.15 39.25
C ILE A 34 3.12 5.64 40.66
N GLN A 35 1.81 5.43 40.92
CA GLN A 35 1.34 4.91 42.21
C GLN A 35 1.80 3.47 42.45
N ALA A 36 1.84 2.61 41.40
CA ALA A 36 2.39 1.27 41.53
C ALA A 36 3.88 1.30 41.95
N ILE A 37 4.67 2.20 41.36
CA ILE A 37 6.09 2.37 41.68
C ILE A 37 6.27 2.91 43.08
N GLU A 38 5.50 3.93 43.49
CA GLU A 38 5.52 4.48 44.86
C GLU A 38 5.17 3.40 45.88
N ARG A 39 4.17 2.59 45.62
CA ARG A 39 3.79 1.45 46.46
C ARG A 39 4.92 0.42 46.58
N ALA A 40 5.60 0.10 45.48
CA ALA A 40 6.75 -0.80 45.48
C ALA A 40 7.92 -0.22 46.32
N MET A 41 8.15 1.08 46.27
CA MET A 41 9.18 1.76 47.03
C MET A 41 8.92 1.79 48.57
N GLU A 42 7.64 1.75 48.97
CA GLU A 42 7.25 1.62 50.40
C GLU A 42 7.44 0.20 50.94
N GLY A 43 7.55 -0.81 50.10
CA GLY A 43 7.73 -2.21 50.46
C GLY A 43 9.13 -2.74 50.16
N ASP A 44 9.21 -3.94 49.59
CA ASP A 44 10.45 -4.65 49.29
C ASP A 44 11.19 -4.15 48.04
N GLN A 45 10.76 -3.04 47.46
CA GLN A 45 11.31 -2.44 46.22
C GLN A 45 11.18 -3.40 45.00
N LEU A 46 10.29 -4.38 45.08
CA LEU A 46 9.97 -5.28 44.00
C LEU A 46 8.78 -4.76 43.21
N LEU A 47 8.86 -4.87 41.90
CA LEU A 47 7.84 -4.45 40.94
C LEU A 47 7.73 -5.49 39.84
N PHE A 48 6.53 -5.77 39.39
CA PHE A 48 6.34 -6.62 38.22
C PHE A 48 6.14 -5.77 36.95
N LEU A 49 6.95 -6.06 35.93
CA LEU A 49 6.91 -5.37 34.64
C LEU A 49 6.45 -6.32 33.54
N ALA A 50 5.41 -5.93 32.82
CA ALA A 50 4.92 -6.64 31.63
C ALA A 50 4.89 -5.69 30.44
N ALA A 51 5.28 -6.17 29.25
CA ALA A 51 5.22 -5.38 28.03
C ALA A 51 3.77 -5.28 27.50
N GLN A 52 3.41 -4.15 26.90
CA GLN A 52 2.15 -3.99 26.21
C GLN A 52 2.20 -4.69 24.84
N LYS A 53 1.09 -5.35 24.45
CA LYS A 53 0.93 -5.95 23.13
C LYS A 53 0.75 -4.89 22.04
N ASP A 54 0.03 -3.82 22.37
CA ASP A 54 -0.18 -2.67 21.49
C ASP A 54 0.26 -1.38 22.18
N VAL A 55 1.21 -0.67 21.57
CA VAL A 55 1.78 0.57 22.12
C VAL A 55 0.80 1.75 22.06
N GLU A 56 -0.25 1.69 21.24
CA GLU A 56 -1.23 2.77 21.09
C GLU A 56 -2.25 2.83 22.23
N VAL A 57 -2.40 1.77 23.02
CA VAL A 57 -3.34 1.74 24.15
C VAL A 57 -2.85 2.65 25.28
N GLU A 58 -3.64 3.68 25.60
CA GLU A 58 -3.27 4.67 26.63
C GLU A 58 -3.41 4.15 28.07
N ASP A 59 -4.47 3.42 28.40
CA ASP A 59 -4.73 2.83 29.73
C ASP A 59 -4.87 1.30 29.60
N PRO A 60 -3.75 0.54 29.55
CA PRO A 60 -3.78 -0.90 29.33
C PRO A 60 -4.35 -1.65 30.52
N GLY A 61 -5.29 -2.57 30.23
CA GLY A 61 -5.75 -3.60 31.14
C GLY A 61 -4.94 -4.89 31.01
N ILE A 62 -5.37 -5.95 31.71
CA ILE A 62 -4.68 -7.25 31.69
C ILE A 62 -4.64 -7.91 30.29
N ALA A 63 -5.65 -7.69 29.47
CA ALA A 63 -5.74 -8.23 28.11
C ALA A 63 -4.72 -7.60 27.15
N ASP A 64 -4.29 -6.37 27.45
CA ASP A 64 -3.44 -5.55 26.59
C ASP A 64 -1.94 -5.74 26.87
N VAL A 65 -1.61 -6.58 27.87
CA VAL A 65 -0.22 -6.91 28.25
C VAL A 65 0.09 -8.38 27.97
N TYR A 66 1.37 -8.68 27.82
CA TYR A 66 1.82 -10.07 27.76
C TYR A 66 1.70 -10.73 29.12
N GLU A 67 1.33 -12.02 29.16
CA GLU A 67 1.19 -12.78 30.41
C GLU A 67 2.52 -12.99 31.10
N MET A 68 3.60 -13.16 30.31
CA MET A 68 4.96 -13.31 30.84
C MET A 68 5.62 -11.96 31.00
N GLY A 69 6.14 -11.70 32.19
CA GLY A 69 6.86 -10.49 32.53
C GLY A 69 8.08 -10.77 33.39
N CYS A 70 8.67 -9.72 33.90
CA CYS A 70 9.86 -9.79 34.79
C CYS A 70 9.58 -9.13 36.12
N VAL A 71 9.92 -9.83 37.23
CA VAL A 71 10.03 -9.21 38.53
C VAL A 71 11.34 -8.45 38.61
N VAL A 72 11.26 -7.17 38.91
CA VAL A 72 12.41 -6.26 38.96
C VAL A 72 12.60 -5.65 40.33
N SER A 73 13.83 -5.34 40.69
CA SER A 73 14.16 -4.51 41.84
C SER A 73 14.40 -3.08 41.44
N ILE A 74 13.70 -2.14 42.08
CA ILE A 74 13.91 -0.70 41.88
C ILE A 74 15.21 -0.27 42.54
N LYS A 75 16.13 0.29 41.74
CA LYS A 75 17.43 0.80 42.24
C LYS A 75 17.40 2.29 42.50
N GLN A 76 16.69 3.04 41.67
CA GLN A 76 16.62 4.50 41.81
C GLN A 76 15.36 5.04 41.16
N MET A 77 14.75 6.05 41.76
CA MET A 77 13.61 6.79 41.21
C MET A 77 13.94 8.29 41.16
N LEU A 78 13.72 8.92 40.03
CA LEU A 78 13.95 10.35 39.81
C LEU A 78 12.67 11.00 39.25
N ARG A 79 12.20 12.05 39.95
CA ARG A 79 11.07 12.85 39.45
C ARG A 79 11.59 13.94 38.51
N LEU A 80 11.15 13.93 37.28
CA LEU A 80 11.49 14.88 36.22
C LEU A 80 10.40 15.95 36.07
N PRO A 81 10.68 17.10 35.41
CA PRO A 81 9.67 18.08 35.07
C PRO A 81 8.55 17.46 34.20
N LYS A 82 7.37 18.05 34.21
CA LYS A 82 6.14 17.60 33.45
C LYS A 82 5.53 16.30 33.97
N LYS A 83 5.61 15.99 35.25
CA LYS A 83 5.04 14.79 35.89
C LYS A 83 5.58 13.47 35.31
N ILE A 84 6.80 13.44 34.85
CA ILE A 84 7.46 12.22 34.36
C ILE A 84 8.31 11.69 35.51
N THR A 85 8.21 10.40 35.81
CA THR A 85 9.06 9.70 36.78
C THR A 85 9.96 8.73 36.01
N ARG A 86 11.28 8.89 36.18
CA ARG A 86 12.29 7.97 35.63
C ARG A 86 12.66 6.97 36.69
N VAL A 87 12.61 5.70 36.36
CA VAL A 87 12.90 4.60 37.27
C VAL A 87 14.03 3.75 36.70
N LEU A 88 15.06 3.52 37.50
CA LEU A 88 16.14 2.57 37.21
C LEU A 88 15.82 1.25 37.90
N VAL A 89 15.75 0.19 37.11
CA VAL A 89 15.40 -1.15 37.60
C VAL A 89 16.46 -2.18 37.22
N SER A 90 16.49 -3.27 37.96
CA SER A 90 17.28 -4.47 37.66
C SER A 90 16.35 -5.67 37.59
N GLY A 91 16.29 -6.36 36.46
CA GLY A 91 15.55 -7.61 36.27
C GLY A 91 16.09 -8.71 37.16
N GLN A 92 15.17 -9.44 37.81
CA GLN A 92 15.51 -10.50 38.75
C GLN A 92 15.04 -11.88 38.28
N LEU A 93 13.73 -12.04 38.11
CA LEU A 93 13.08 -13.33 37.86
C LEU A 93 12.01 -13.21 36.77
N ARG A 94 11.86 -14.27 36.01
CA ARG A 94 10.68 -14.46 35.12
C ARG A 94 9.46 -14.80 35.94
N ALA A 95 8.34 -14.19 35.63
CA ALA A 95 7.08 -14.55 36.25
C ALA A 95 5.92 -14.40 35.27
N ARG A 96 4.89 -15.20 35.50
CA ARG A 96 3.65 -15.17 34.72
C ARG A 96 2.52 -14.60 35.56
N ILE A 97 1.67 -13.79 34.98
CA ILE A 97 0.47 -13.27 35.62
C ILE A 97 -0.51 -14.43 35.82
N GLU A 98 -0.96 -14.67 37.05
CA GLU A 98 -2.04 -15.61 37.38
C GLU A 98 -3.37 -14.87 37.49
N GLU A 99 -3.39 -13.81 38.29
CA GLU A 99 -4.62 -13.05 38.56
C GLU A 99 -4.30 -11.58 38.82
N LEU A 100 -5.17 -10.70 38.42
CA LEU A 100 -5.10 -9.30 38.75
C LEU A 100 -5.93 -9.04 40.02
N GLU A 101 -5.25 -8.79 41.11
CA GLU A 101 -5.88 -8.59 42.41
C GLU A 101 -6.53 -7.20 42.54
N GLN A 102 -5.98 -6.19 41.80
CA GLN A 102 -6.45 -4.81 41.83
C GLN A 102 -6.16 -4.09 40.53
N GLU A 103 -7.14 -3.33 40.01
CA GLU A 103 -6.94 -2.44 38.84
C GLU A 103 -6.86 -0.96 39.19
N THR A 104 -7.45 -0.56 40.30
CA THR A 104 -7.49 0.83 40.80
C THR A 104 -7.20 0.87 42.28
N PRO A 105 -6.37 1.84 42.77
CA PRO A 105 -5.82 3.01 42.06
C PRO A 105 -4.59 2.72 41.18
N PHE A 106 -3.99 1.53 41.30
CA PHE A 106 -2.88 1.02 40.47
C PHE A 106 -3.04 -0.48 40.23
N LEU A 107 -2.33 -1.00 39.25
CA LEU A 107 -2.33 -2.43 38.92
C LEU A 107 -1.56 -3.21 39.99
N TYR A 108 -2.16 -4.25 40.55
CA TYR A 108 -1.57 -5.14 41.52
C TYR A 108 -1.90 -6.59 41.13
N ALA A 109 -0.87 -7.38 40.87
CA ALA A 109 -1.04 -8.72 40.29
C ALA A 109 -0.41 -9.81 41.16
N SER A 110 -1.10 -10.95 41.26
CA SER A 110 -0.50 -12.21 41.69
C SER A 110 0.24 -12.83 40.53
N VAL A 111 1.53 -13.07 40.71
CA VAL A 111 2.41 -13.62 39.69
C VAL A 111 3.07 -14.91 40.16
N GLU A 112 3.12 -15.89 39.30
CA GLU A 112 3.81 -17.16 39.52
C GLU A 112 5.24 -17.07 38.97
N VAL A 113 6.24 -17.31 39.79
CA VAL A 113 7.64 -17.35 39.36
C VAL A 113 7.86 -18.56 38.45
N VAL A 114 8.39 -18.31 37.26
CA VAL A 114 8.69 -19.37 36.28
C VAL A 114 10.16 -19.70 36.34
N PRO A 115 10.55 -20.84 36.92
CA PRO A 115 11.95 -21.24 36.99
C PRO A 115 12.48 -21.63 35.61
N ASP A 116 13.77 -21.46 35.41
CA ASP A 116 14.45 -21.92 34.22
C ASP A 116 14.42 -23.44 34.13
N GLU A 117 13.93 -23.98 33.01
CA GLU A 117 13.90 -25.43 32.75
C GLU A 117 15.26 -25.88 32.19
N LEU A 118 15.86 -26.87 32.88
CA LEU A 118 17.17 -27.44 32.53
C LEU A 118 17.03 -28.87 31.98
N ASP A 119 15.81 -29.43 32.02
CA ASP A 119 15.55 -30.85 31.71
C ASP A 119 16.02 -31.25 30.30
N SER A 120 15.90 -30.36 29.31
CA SER A 120 16.41 -30.58 27.94
C SER A 120 17.95 -30.62 27.84
N LEU A 121 18.65 -30.14 28.85
CA LEU A 121 20.12 -30.20 28.96
C LEU A 121 20.60 -31.42 29.74
N GLU A 122 19.71 -32.13 30.41
CA GLU A 122 20.02 -33.27 31.28
C GLU A 122 19.76 -34.65 30.63
N GLU A 123 19.40 -34.65 29.33
CA GLU A 123 19.30 -35.90 28.55
C GLU A 123 20.72 -36.47 28.24
N GLY A 124 21.15 -37.47 29.00
CA GLY A 124 22.42 -38.16 28.81
C GLY A 124 23.17 -38.46 30.11
N ASP A 125 24.35 -39.07 30.00
CA ASP A 125 25.26 -39.27 31.15
C ASP A 125 25.70 -37.92 31.73
N ALA A 126 25.83 -37.78 33.03
CA ALA A 126 26.21 -36.56 33.76
C ALA A 126 27.49 -35.88 33.19
N GLN A 127 28.41 -36.68 32.64
CA GLN A 127 29.63 -36.17 31.99
C GLN A 127 29.32 -35.54 30.60
N GLU A 128 28.43 -36.10 29.82
CA GLU A 128 28.05 -35.62 28.49
C GLU A 128 27.22 -34.31 28.61
N THR A 129 26.34 -34.24 29.56
CA THR A 129 25.55 -33.05 29.94
C THR A 129 26.45 -31.89 30.35
N SER A 130 27.50 -32.15 31.14
CA SER A 130 28.48 -31.11 31.55
C SER A 130 29.28 -30.55 30.33
N ILE A 131 29.70 -31.44 29.42
CA ILE A 131 30.45 -31.07 28.23
C ILE A 131 29.58 -30.26 27.28
N ASN A 132 28.33 -30.64 27.08
CA ASN A 132 27.39 -29.90 26.23
C ASN A 132 27.09 -28.48 26.76
N ARG A 133 26.89 -28.35 28.07
CA ARG A 133 26.68 -27.06 28.74
C ARG A 133 27.90 -26.14 28.62
N GLU A 134 29.09 -26.70 28.79
CA GLU A 134 30.32 -25.93 28.61
C GLU A 134 30.57 -25.55 27.16
N ALA A 135 30.26 -26.41 26.21
CA ALA A 135 30.34 -26.11 24.78
C ALA A 135 29.42 -24.96 24.37
N MET A 136 28.16 -24.98 24.87
CA MET A 136 27.19 -23.91 24.63
C MET A 136 27.67 -22.58 25.23
N LEU A 137 28.19 -22.63 26.46
CA LEU A 137 28.71 -21.45 27.16
C LEU A 137 29.89 -20.83 26.41
N ARG A 138 30.86 -21.65 25.97
CA ARG A 138 31.99 -21.17 25.16
C ARG A 138 31.56 -20.65 23.80
N GLY A 139 30.68 -21.40 23.10
CA GLY A 139 30.18 -21.00 21.79
C GLY A 139 29.45 -19.65 21.82
N LEU A 140 28.62 -19.42 22.83
CA LEU A 140 27.90 -18.15 22.99
C LEU A 140 28.84 -17.00 23.33
N LYS A 141 29.87 -17.23 24.20
CA LYS A 141 30.92 -16.23 24.51
C LYS A 141 31.70 -15.84 23.26
N ASP A 142 32.09 -16.82 22.44
CA ASP A 142 32.87 -16.56 21.23
C ASP A 142 32.04 -15.82 20.20
N LEU A 143 30.77 -16.22 20.01
CA LEU A 143 29.83 -15.54 19.11
C LEU A 143 29.59 -14.07 19.52
N PHE A 144 29.40 -13.83 20.81
CA PHE A 144 29.20 -12.47 21.30
C PHE A 144 30.49 -11.65 21.30
N ARG A 145 31.64 -12.25 21.43
CA ARG A 145 32.95 -11.58 21.23
C ARG A 145 33.09 -11.07 19.80
N GLU A 146 32.64 -11.85 18.80
CA GLU A 146 32.61 -11.39 17.41
C GLU A 146 31.70 -10.16 17.24
N TYR A 147 30.54 -10.16 17.87
CA TYR A 147 29.66 -8.98 17.92
C TYR A 147 30.33 -7.77 18.59
N MET A 148 31.00 -7.98 19.73
CA MET A 148 31.71 -6.93 20.46
C MET A 148 32.87 -6.30 19.70
N LEU A 149 33.60 -7.06 18.89
CA LEU A 149 34.68 -6.53 18.03
C LEU A 149 34.20 -5.40 17.13
N LYS A 150 32.92 -5.43 16.73
CA LYS A 150 32.28 -4.40 15.90
C LYS A 150 31.57 -3.30 16.69
N ASN A 151 31.37 -3.51 17.98
CA ASN A 151 30.71 -2.60 18.90
C ASN A 151 31.60 -2.24 20.10
N PRO A 152 32.63 -1.38 19.94
CA PRO A 152 33.63 -1.10 20.97
C PRO A 152 33.08 -0.53 22.28
N LYS A 153 31.88 0.12 22.24
CA LYS A 153 31.22 0.62 23.45
C LYS A 153 30.76 -0.54 24.33
N THR A 154 30.02 -1.46 23.75
CA THR A 154 29.51 -2.68 24.40
C THR A 154 30.63 -3.54 24.92
N ALA A 155 31.75 -3.65 24.20
CA ALA A 155 32.93 -4.38 24.61
C ALA A 155 33.57 -3.84 25.91
N LYS A 156 33.60 -2.52 26.07
CA LYS A 156 34.17 -1.90 27.29
C LYS A 156 33.31 -2.08 28.55
N GLU A 157 31.98 -2.09 28.35
CA GLU A 157 31.02 -2.13 29.46
C GLU A 157 30.74 -3.56 29.95
N LEU A 158 30.74 -4.55 29.03
CA LEU A 158 30.26 -5.89 29.30
C LEU A 158 31.29 -7.00 29.16
N GLY A 159 32.41 -6.74 28.50
CA GLY A 159 33.40 -7.78 28.19
C GLY A 159 33.88 -8.59 29.40
N ALA A 160 34.21 -7.89 30.50
CA ALA A 160 34.64 -8.51 31.73
C ALA A 160 33.54 -9.36 32.40
N GLN A 161 32.29 -8.84 32.42
CA GLN A 161 31.17 -9.54 33.04
C GLN A 161 30.82 -10.83 32.31
N ILE A 162 30.91 -10.82 30.97
CA ILE A 162 30.64 -11.99 30.13
C ILE A 162 31.74 -13.05 30.32
N ASP A 163 32.99 -12.65 30.40
CA ASP A 163 34.08 -13.58 30.60
C ASP A 163 34.02 -14.25 31.98
N GLU A 164 33.64 -13.53 33.03
CA GLU A 164 33.49 -14.01 34.39
C GLU A 164 32.25 -14.90 34.59
N THR A 165 31.19 -14.73 33.78
CA THR A 165 29.95 -15.50 33.94
C THR A 165 30.14 -16.96 33.52
N GLN A 166 29.92 -17.89 34.48
CA GLN A 166 30.03 -19.35 34.23
C GLN A 166 28.69 -20.07 34.19
N ASP A 167 27.59 -19.41 34.49
CA ASP A 167 26.25 -19.96 34.42
C ASP A 167 25.60 -19.62 33.06
N LEU A 168 25.24 -20.64 32.29
CA LEU A 168 24.63 -20.48 30.93
C LEU A 168 23.33 -19.67 30.98
N ARG A 169 22.51 -19.85 32.03
CA ARG A 169 21.23 -19.12 32.23
C ARG A 169 21.50 -17.62 32.31
N LYS A 170 22.42 -17.23 33.21
CA LYS A 170 22.79 -15.83 33.39
C LYS A 170 23.45 -15.24 32.15
N LEU A 171 24.28 -16.05 31.46
CA LEU A 171 24.96 -15.59 30.24
C LEU A 171 23.97 -15.28 29.14
N VAL A 172 22.96 -16.15 28.93
CA VAL A 172 21.94 -15.95 27.91
C VAL A 172 21.11 -14.70 28.19
N ASP A 173 20.70 -14.49 29.44
CA ASP A 173 19.92 -13.33 29.82
C ASP A 173 20.77 -12.04 29.78
N LEU A 174 22.02 -12.07 30.23
CA LEU A 174 22.93 -10.93 30.16
C LEU A 174 23.18 -10.47 28.70
N ILE A 175 23.41 -11.41 27.80
CA ILE A 175 23.62 -11.09 26.39
C ILE A 175 22.31 -10.60 25.77
N GLY A 176 21.17 -11.27 26.01
CA GLY A 176 19.86 -10.88 25.51
C GLY A 176 19.46 -9.46 25.95
N ALA A 177 19.77 -9.10 27.20
CA ALA A 177 19.53 -7.77 27.76
C ALA A 177 20.33 -6.64 27.08
N ASN A 178 21.45 -6.98 26.44
CA ASN A 178 22.41 -6.00 25.88
C ASN A 178 22.49 -6.03 24.34
N LEU A 179 21.65 -6.82 23.68
CA LEU A 179 21.44 -6.77 22.23
C LEU A 179 20.35 -5.73 21.88
N PRO A 180 20.45 -5.03 20.74
CA PRO A 180 19.45 -4.07 20.28
C PRO A 180 18.23 -4.77 19.69
N LEU A 181 17.58 -5.63 20.49
CA LEU A 181 16.40 -6.40 20.11
C LEU A 181 15.13 -5.54 20.18
N ARG A 182 14.17 -5.81 19.31
CA ARG A 182 12.83 -5.21 19.36
C ARG A 182 12.03 -5.82 20.53
N CYS A 183 10.98 -5.13 20.95
CA CYS A 183 10.13 -5.54 22.08
C CYS A 183 9.62 -6.98 21.91
N GLU A 184 9.15 -7.33 20.72
CA GLU A 184 8.64 -8.68 20.40
C GLU A 184 9.74 -9.74 20.53
N GLU A 185 10.96 -9.40 20.12
CA GLU A 185 12.11 -10.32 20.19
C GLU A 185 12.62 -10.49 21.63
N GLN A 186 12.56 -9.42 22.45
CA GLN A 186 12.84 -9.50 23.88
C GLN A 186 11.77 -10.34 24.59
N GLN A 187 10.51 -10.20 24.18
CA GLN A 187 9.40 -10.97 24.73
C GLN A 187 9.51 -12.47 24.39
N GLU A 188 9.91 -12.83 23.15
CA GLU A 188 10.20 -14.23 22.78
C GLU A 188 11.22 -14.88 23.69
N LEU A 189 12.30 -14.13 24.04
CA LEU A 189 13.34 -14.62 24.97
C LEU A 189 12.85 -14.71 26.42
N LEU A 190 11.92 -13.85 26.81
CA LEU A 190 11.34 -13.83 28.13
C LEU A 190 10.37 -15.00 28.35
N GLU A 191 9.60 -15.34 27.31
CA GLU A 191 8.56 -16.38 27.33
C GLU A 191 9.12 -17.80 27.30
N GLU A 192 10.34 -17.99 26.81
CA GLU A 192 10.94 -19.34 26.71
C GLU A 192 11.65 -19.74 28.02
N PRO A 193 11.10 -20.70 28.81
CA PRO A 193 11.71 -21.15 30.04
C PRO A 193 12.85 -22.15 29.84
N ASP A 194 12.86 -22.88 28.69
CA ASP A 194 13.89 -23.84 28.36
C ASP A 194 15.19 -23.13 27.97
N VAL A 195 16.22 -23.30 28.79
CA VAL A 195 17.52 -22.63 28.62
C VAL A 195 18.20 -23.00 27.29
N ARG A 196 18.02 -24.21 26.79
CA ARG A 196 18.59 -24.67 25.50
C ARG A 196 17.92 -23.96 24.33
N LYS A 197 16.61 -23.92 24.31
CA LYS A 197 15.87 -23.23 23.24
C LYS A 197 16.14 -21.73 23.27
N ARG A 198 16.22 -21.16 24.45
CA ARG A 198 16.56 -19.74 24.63
C ARG A 198 18.00 -19.44 24.13
N PHE A 199 18.95 -20.33 24.38
CA PHE A 199 20.30 -20.26 23.83
C PHE A 199 20.28 -20.31 22.28
N GLU A 200 19.53 -21.25 21.69
CA GLU A 200 19.42 -21.38 20.23
C GLU A 200 18.81 -20.11 19.62
N LEU A 201 17.71 -19.61 20.19
CA LEU A 201 17.04 -18.38 19.78
C LEU A 201 17.96 -17.16 19.88
N LEU A 202 18.66 -17.01 21.00
CA LEU A 202 19.59 -15.90 21.20
C LEU A 202 20.79 -15.99 20.24
N SER A 203 21.36 -17.16 20.05
CA SER A 203 22.48 -17.39 19.12
C SER A 203 22.09 -16.99 17.71
N TYR A 204 20.88 -17.35 17.26
CA TYR A 204 20.36 -16.92 15.99
C TYR A 204 20.25 -15.38 15.88
N LYS A 205 19.71 -14.70 16.91
CA LYS A 205 19.60 -13.23 16.93
C LYS A 205 20.98 -12.56 16.89
N VAL A 206 21.98 -13.06 17.64
CA VAL A 206 23.36 -12.54 17.60
C VAL A 206 23.97 -12.66 16.19
N VAL A 207 23.79 -13.80 15.53
CA VAL A 207 24.26 -14.00 14.14
C VAL A 207 23.60 -13.00 13.18
N GLN A 208 22.30 -12.75 13.34
CA GLN A 208 21.59 -11.76 12.53
C GLN A 208 22.15 -10.35 12.73
N GLU A 209 22.40 -9.95 13.99
CA GLU A 209 22.99 -8.65 14.30
C GLU A 209 24.41 -8.50 13.73
N ILE A 210 25.25 -9.54 13.80
CA ILE A 210 26.57 -9.55 13.18
C ILE A 210 26.44 -9.34 11.65
N ARG A 211 25.46 -9.97 10.99
CA ARG A 211 25.20 -9.77 9.55
C ARG A 211 24.79 -8.35 9.22
N VAL A 212 23.89 -7.77 10.02
CA VAL A 212 23.46 -6.38 9.85
C VAL A 212 24.65 -5.43 9.96
N GLN A 213 25.51 -5.64 10.96
CA GLN A 213 26.73 -4.84 11.15
C GLN A 213 27.69 -4.99 9.96
N ASN A 214 27.88 -6.21 9.45
CA ASN A 214 28.74 -6.45 8.27
C ASN A 214 28.27 -5.68 7.05
N ILE A 215 26.95 -5.71 6.77
CA ILE A 215 26.34 -4.96 5.66
C ILE A 215 26.50 -3.46 5.86
N LYS A 216 26.34 -2.98 7.09
CA LYS A 216 26.53 -1.56 7.44
C LYS A 216 27.96 -1.10 7.21
N ASP A 217 28.95 -1.91 7.61
CA ASP A 217 30.38 -1.63 7.41
C ASP A 217 30.75 -1.62 5.94
N GLU A 218 30.22 -2.59 5.14
CA GLU A 218 30.42 -2.61 3.70
C GLU A 218 29.83 -1.36 3.03
N LEU A 219 28.63 -0.95 3.44
CA LEU A 219 27.98 0.25 2.90
C LEU A 219 28.78 1.51 3.27
N GLN A 220 29.26 1.62 4.51
CA GLN A 220 30.08 2.75 4.94
C GLN A 220 31.41 2.80 4.19
N THR A 221 32.06 1.65 3.97
CA THR A 221 33.30 1.56 3.19
C THR A 221 33.06 2.00 1.73
N LYS A 222 32.01 1.52 1.08
CA LYS A 222 31.63 1.93 -0.29
C LYS A 222 31.30 3.42 -0.39
N ILE A 223 30.62 3.97 0.64
CA ILE A 223 30.33 5.41 0.71
C ILE A 223 31.65 6.19 0.86
N LYS A 224 32.55 5.76 1.76
CA LYS A 224 33.84 6.40 2.00
C LYS A 224 34.71 6.38 0.76
N GLU A 225 34.83 5.23 0.08
CA GLU A 225 35.56 5.10 -1.17
C GLU A 225 35.00 6.03 -2.28
N ARG A 226 33.68 6.19 -2.32
CA ARG A 226 33.03 7.08 -3.29
C ARG A 226 33.26 8.57 -2.95
N VAL A 227 33.28 8.91 -1.67
CA VAL A 227 33.61 10.25 -1.18
C VAL A 227 35.08 10.55 -1.44
N ASP A 228 36.00 9.63 -1.08
CA ASP A 228 37.44 9.79 -1.29
C ASP A 228 37.79 9.90 -2.77
N LYS A 229 37.09 9.12 -3.66
CA LYS A 229 37.24 9.22 -5.12
C LYS A 229 36.82 10.59 -5.62
N ASN A 230 35.66 11.09 -5.17
CA ASN A 230 35.15 12.41 -5.55
C ASN A 230 36.07 13.53 -5.01
N GLN A 231 36.59 13.40 -3.80
CA GLN A 231 37.51 14.34 -3.19
C GLN A 231 38.86 14.36 -3.91
N ARG A 232 39.38 13.17 -4.31
CA ARG A 232 40.59 13.04 -5.12
C ARG A 232 40.43 13.63 -6.51
N GLU A 233 39.28 13.40 -7.14
CA GLU A 233 38.92 13.99 -8.44
C GLU A 233 38.82 15.54 -8.35
N TYR A 234 38.29 16.03 -7.22
CA TYR A 234 38.24 17.48 -6.94
C TYR A 234 39.64 18.06 -6.76
N ILE A 235 40.50 17.42 -5.96
CA ILE A 235 41.89 17.86 -5.72
C ILE A 235 42.67 17.86 -7.03
N LEU A 236 42.55 16.81 -7.85
CA LEU A 236 43.19 16.73 -9.16
C LEU A 236 42.71 17.83 -10.14
N ARG A 237 41.43 18.22 -10.05
CA ARG A 237 40.88 19.32 -10.82
C ARG A 237 41.41 20.68 -10.33
N GLU A 238 41.58 20.84 -9.01
CA GLU A 238 42.19 22.06 -8.45
C GLU A 238 43.68 22.14 -8.74
N GLU A 239 44.43 21.04 -8.67
CA GLU A 239 45.85 20.97 -9.10
C GLU A 239 45.99 21.28 -10.59
N LEU A 240 45.11 20.76 -11.45
CA LEU A 240 45.06 21.08 -12.87
C LEU A 240 44.78 22.56 -13.11
N LYS A 241 43.94 23.16 -12.27
CA LYS A 241 43.63 24.60 -12.36
C LYS A 241 44.84 25.46 -11.97
N LEU A 242 45.49 25.12 -10.85
CA LEU A 242 46.70 25.80 -10.41
C LEU A 242 47.86 25.68 -11.44
N ILE A 243 48.04 24.48 -12.02
CA ILE A 243 49.03 24.25 -13.07
C ILE A 243 48.69 25.04 -14.33
N ARG A 244 47.41 25.21 -14.70
CA ARG A 244 46.99 26.05 -15.85
C ARG A 244 47.16 27.54 -15.56
N GLU A 245 46.91 28.00 -14.31
CA GLU A 245 47.18 29.38 -13.88
C GLU A 245 48.69 29.69 -13.90
N GLU A 246 49.56 28.75 -13.47
CA GLU A 246 51.03 28.92 -13.54
C GLU A 246 51.60 28.83 -14.98
N LEU A 247 50.94 28.09 -15.88
CA LEU A 247 51.34 27.97 -17.30
C LEU A 247 50.90 29.16 -18.17
N GLY A 248 50.12 30.11 -17.60
CA GLY A 248 49.75 31.35 -18.32
C GLY A 248 48.78 31.10 -19.48
N ASP A 249 47.93 30.09 -19.38
CA ASP A 249 46.94 29.75 -20.42
C ASP A 249 45.79 30.78 -20.39
N GLU A 250 45.97 31.91 -21.06
CA GLU A 250 44.98 33.01 -21.13
C GLU A 250 43.67 32.65 -21.85
N THR A 251 43.44 31.38 -22.21
CA THR A 251 42.28 30.93 -22.97
C THR A 251 41.20 30.25 -22.15
N THR A 252 41.38 30.02 -20.85
CA THR A 252 40.32 29.49 -20.01
C THR A 252 39.52 30.61 -19.36
N LEU A 253 38.37 30.93 -19.97
CA LEU A 253 37.29 31.67 -19.31
C LEU A 253 37.03 31.07 -17.93
N SER A 254 37.07 31.91 -16.88
CA SER A 254 36.67 31.39 -15.57
C SER A 254 35.25 30.88 -15.61
N ASP A 255 34.89 29.88 -14.81
CA ASP A 255 33.50 29.33 -14.71
C ASP A 255 32.47 30.47 -14.64
N ALA A 256 32.79 31.57 -13.97
CA ALA A 256 31.92 32.73 -13.84
C ALA A 256 31.72 33.48 -15.18
N ASP A 257 32.73 33.48 -16.05
CA ASP A 257 32.66 34.12 -17.38
C ASP A 257 31.92 33.19 -18.36
N GLU A 258 32.08 31.88 -18.25
CA GLU A 258 31.26 30.88 -18.97
C GLU A 258 29.80 31.03 -18.59
N PHE A 259 29.47 31.12 -17.32
CA PHE A 259 28.10 31.36 -16.85
C PHE A 259 27.54 32.69 -17.33
N GLN A 260 28.38 33.75 -17.38
CA GLN A 260 27.93 35.03 -17.86
C GLN A 260 27.63 34.98 -19.37
N GLN A 261 28.47 34.35 -20.16
CA GLN A 261 28.21 34.18 -21.60
C GLN A 261 26.97 33.34 -21.86
N ALA A 262 26.78 32.24 -21.08
CA ALA A 262 25.58 31.40 -21.16
C ALA A 262 24.31 32.19 -20.77
N ALA A 263 24.40 33.04 -19.75
CA ALA A 263 23.29 33.89 -19.31
C ALA A 263 22.93 34.98 -20.34
N ASP A 264 23.92 35.57 -20.99
CA ASP A 264 23.70 36.56 -22.02
C ASP A 264 23.07 35.97 -23.29
N ALA A 265 23.47 34.74 -23.64
CA ALA A 265 22.91 33.99 -24.75
C ALA A 265 21.50 33.43 -24.43
N LEU A 266 21.14 33.28 -23.13
CA LEU A 266 19.87 32.71 -22.68
C LEU A 266 18.71 33.66 -23.07
N LYS A 267 17.71 33.11 -23.73
CA LYS A 267 16.46 33.84 -24.01
C LYS A 267 15.50 33.56 -22.84
N ALA A 268 15.50 34.42 -21.84
CA ALA A 268 14.68 34.33 -20.65
C ALA A 268 14.08 35.68 -20.27
N PRO A 269 13.03 35.75 -19.46
CA PRO A 269 12.46 36.98 -18.91
C PRO A 269 13.52 37.83 -18.20
N ALA A 270 13.32 39.17 -18.19
CA ALA A 270 14.28 40.10 -17.60
C ALA A 270 14.57 39.79 -16.11
N GLU A 271 13.53 39.44 -15.32
CA GLU A 271 13.64 39.06 -13.91
C GLU A 271 14.57 37.84 -13.71
N VAL A 272 14.48 36.85 -14.59
CA VAL A 272 15.34 35.64 -14.56
C VAL A 272 16.79 36.01 -14.87
N LYS A 273 17.03 36.80 -15.90
CA LYS A 273 18.40 37.27 -16.27
C LYS A 273 19.04 38.10 -15.15
N GLU A 274 18.26 38.99 -14.55
CA GLU A 274 18.72 39.78 -13.41
C GLU A 274 19.13 38.90 -12.22
N LYS A 275 18.29 37.90 -11.90
CA LYS A 275 18.57 36.94 -10.85
C LYS A 275 19.84 36.15 -11.11
N ILE A 276 19.99 35.57 -12.31
CA ILE A 276 21.19 34.83 -12.72
C ILE A 276 22.44 35.73 -12.61
N SER A 277 22.36 36.98 -13.11
CA SER A 277 23.48 37.90 -13.03
C SER A 277 23.86 38.26 -11.59
N LYS A 278 22.88 38.39 -10.69
CA LYS A 278 23.14 38.60 -9.27
C LYS A 278 23.86 37.40 -8.63
N GLU A 279 23.44 36.19 -8.97
CA GLU A 279 24.07 34.98 -8.44
C GLU A 279 25.47 34.72 -9.04
N ILE A 280 25.70 35.07 -10.31
CA ILE A 280 27.05 35.03 -10.91
C ILE A 280 27.99 36.01 -10.20
N LYS A 281 27.55 37.25 -9.89
CA LYS A 281 28.33 38.19 -9.09
C LYS A 281 28.65 37.63 -7.69
N ARG A 282 27.66 36.96 -7.05
CA ARG A 282 27.84 36.31 -5.77
C ARG A 282 28.82 35.15 -5.87
N PHE A 283 28.73 34.32 -6.92
CA PHE A 283 29.66 33.23 -7.20
C PHE A 283 31.12 33.73 -7.32
N ARG A 284 31.34 34.81 -8.04
CA ARG A 284 32.68 35.46 -8.13
C ARG A 284 33.23 35.86 -6.76
N ASN A 285 32.36 36.36 -5.87
CA ASN A 285 32.76 36.80 -4.53
C ASN A 285 32.95 35.67 -3.54
N SER A 286 32.31 34.52 -3.79
CA SER A 286 32.29 33.34 -2.90
C SER A 286 33.34 32.28 -3.26
N MET A 287 34.25 32.55 -4.19
CA MET A 287 35.31 31.60 -4.59
C MET A 287 36.22 31.17 -3.45
N ASN A 288 36.32 31.95 -2.38
CA ASN A 288 37.11 31.65 -1.18
C ASN A 288 36.36 30.70 -0.22
N SER A 289 35.08 30.33 -0.48
CA SER A 289 34.28 29.43 0.30
C SER A 289 33.75 28.28 -0.58
N PRO A 290 34.48 27.14 -0.70
CA PRO A 290 34.14 26.08 -1.65
C PRO A 290 32.73 25.50 -1.47
N ALA A 291 32.25 25.41 -0.23
CA ALA A 291 30.92 24.90 0.06
C ALA A 291 29.81 25.85 -0.46
N GLU A 292 29.95 27.15 -0.26
CA GLU A 292 28.99 28.15 -0.74
C GLU A 292 29.06 28.27 -2.26
N ALA A 293 30.25 28.30 -2.84
CA ALA A 293 30.46 28.33 -4.26
C ALA A 293 29.80 27.13 -4.97
N GLY A 294 29.90 25.93 -4.40
CA GLY A 294 29.25 24.74 -4.92
C GLY A 294 27.72 24.84 -4.97
N VAL A 295 27.11 25.42 -3.95
CA VAL A 295 25.63 25.63 -3.91
C VAL A 295 25.21 26.65 -4.94
N ILE A 296 25.91 27.77 -5.04
CA ILE A 296 25.63 28.84 -6.03
C ILE A 296 25.84 28.33 -7.46
N ARG A 297 26.89 27.54 -7.70
CA ARG A 297 27.16 26.90 -8.98
C ARG A 297 26.01 26.04 -9.44
N THR A 298 25.56 25.09 -8.58
CA THR A 298 24.43 24.19 -8.87
C THR A 298 23.15 24.98 -9.16
N TYR A 299 22.92 26.08 -8.43
CA TYR A 299 21.80 26.98 -8.67
C TYR A 299 21.87 27.64 -10.05
N ILE A 300 23.01 28.22 -10.42
CA ILE A 300 23.21 28.85 -11.72
C ILE A 300 23.04 27.84 -12.85
N GLU A 301 23.66 26.68 -12.75
CA GLU A 301 23.53 25.59 -13.71
C GLU A 301 22.05 25.20 -13.89
N THR A 302 21.31 25.03 -12.79
CA THR A 302 19.87 24.72 -12.82
C THR A 302 19.08 25.82 -13.56
N MET A 303 19.35 27.08 -13.27
CA MET A 303 18.69 28.24 -13.92
C MET A 303 18.98 28.33 -15.41
N LEU A 304 20.22 28.01 -15.82
CA LEU A 304 20.66 28.02 -17.23
C LEU A 304 20.10 26.82 -18.02
N GLU A 305 19.90 25.68 -17.37
CA GLU A 305 19.34 24.46 -18.00
C GLU A 305 17.84 24.53 -18.26
N LEU A 306 17.11 25.42 -17.54
CA LEU A 306 15.68 25.55 -17.72
C LEU A 306 15.32 26.13 -19.09
N PRO A 307 14.32 25.56 -19.77
CA PRO A 307 13.93 26.00 -21.12
C PRO A 307 12.97 27.22 -21.06
N TRP A 308 13.44 28.40 -20.75
CA TRP A 308 12.63 29.60 -20.55
C TRP A 308 11.82 30.04 -21.77
N ASP A 309 12.34 29.84 -23.00
CA ASP A 309 11.72 30.25 -24.26
C ASP A 309 11.49 29.11 -25.26
N LYS A 310 12.05 27.93 -24.99
CA LYS A 310 11.97 26.81 -25.93
C LYS A 310 10.59 26.15 -25.89
N THR A 311 9.84 26.27 -26.99
CA THR A 311 8.53 25.65 -27.15
C THR A 311 8.56 24.54 -28.20
N CYS A 312 7.75 23.52 -28.01
CA CYS A 312 7.44 22.49 -29.00
C CYS A 312 6.11 22.82 -29.67
N ARG A 313 6.03 22.71 -31.00
CA ARG A 313 4.78 22.92 -31.75
C ARG A 313 3.91 21.68 -31.61
N ASP A 314 2.65 21.89 -31.28
CA ASP A 314 1.66 20.83 -31.20
C ASP A 314 1.32 20.31 -32.60
N ASN A 315 1.30 19.02 -32.78
CA ASN A 315 0.69 18.39 -33.96
C ASN A 315 -0.83 18.53 -33.86
N LYS A 316 -1.46 19.12 -34.88
CA LYS A 316 -2.89 19.38 -34.94
C LYS A 316 -3.65 18.35 -35.77
N ASP A 317 -2.98 17.35 -36.27
CA ASP A 317 -3.56 16.31 -37.10
C ASP A 317 -4.33 15.31 -36.22
N ILE A 318 -5.67 15.45 -36.19
CA ILE A 318 -6.57 14.59 -35.43
C ILE A 318 -6.61 13.17 -36.03
N ALA A 319 -6.44 13.02 -37.36
CA ALA A 319 -6.41 11.69 -37.97
C ALA A 319 -5.16 10.92 -37.53
N TYR A 320 -4.01 11.58 -37.49
CA TYR A 320 -2.79 11.01 -36.92
C TYR A 320 -2.94 10.67 -35.43
N ALA A 321 -3.57 11.55 -34.66
CA ALA A 321 -3.82 11.29 -33.24
C ALA A 321 -4.70 10.03 -33.04
N LYS A 322 -5.74 9.88 -33.84
CA LYS A 322 -6.60 8.67 -33.84
C LYS A 322 -5.78 7.43 -34.19
N GLN A 323 -4.99 7.49 -35.24
CA GLN A 323 -4.11 6.38 -35.63
C GLN A 323 -3.18 5.96 -34.47
N VAL A 324 -2.52 6.92 -33.81
CA VAL A 324 -1.62 6.66 -32.69
C VAL A 324 -2.36 5.99 -31.51
N LEU A 325 -3.57 6.46 -31.18
CA LEU A 325 -4.38 5.88 -30.11
C LEU A 325 -4.85 4.45 -30.46
N ASP A 326 -5.20 4.21 -31.73
CA ASP A 326 -5.64 2.88 -32.19
C ASP A 326 -4.48 1.88 -32.25
N GLU A 327 -3.27 2.35 -32.64
CA GLU A 327 -2.06 1.52 -32.62
C GLU A 327 -1.62 1.14 -31.20
N ASP A 328 -1.77 2.04 -30.22
CA ASP A 328 -1.26 1.83 -28.85
C ASP A 328 -2.28 1.16 -27.92
N HIS A 329 -3.58 1.25 -28.23
CA HIS A 329 -4.66 0.82 -27.34
C HIS A 329 -5.75 0.07 -28.09
N TYR A 330 -5.98 -1.18 -27.71
CA TYR A 330 -7.14 -1.93 -28.16
C TYR A 330 -8.38 -1.56 -27.33
N GLY A 331 -9.52 -1.36 -27.99
CA GLY A 331 -10.77 -0.94 -27.34
C GLY A 331 -10.70 0.50 -26.81
N LEU A 332 -11.39 0.78 -25.71
CA LEU A 332 -11.47 2.10 -25.06
C LEU A 332 -12.06 3.19 -25.97
N GLU A 333 -13.01 2.86 -26.83
CA GLU A 333 -13.54 3.76 -27.87
C GLU A 333 -14.04 5.10 -27.29
N LYS A 334 -14.83 5.06 -26.20
CA LYS A 334 -15.31 6.27 -25.51
C LYS A 334 -14.17 7.14 -24.99
N VAL A 335 -13.12 6.52 -24.44
CA VAL A 335 -11.95 7.24 -23.92
C VAL A 335 -11.18 7.89 -25.07
N LYS A 336 -10.97 7.15 -26.17
CA LYS A 336 -10.29 7.68 -27.37
C LYS A 336 -11.07 8.85 -27.97
N GLU A 337 -12.39 8.71 -28.08
CA GLU A 337 -13.27 9.76 -28.61
C GLU A 337 -13.17 11.03 -27.76
N ARG A 338 -13.29 10.95 -26.44
CA ARG A 338 -13.14 12.07 -25.53
C ARG A 338 -11.74 12.72 -25.61
N VAL A 339 -10.70 11.92 -25.73
CA VAL A 339 -9.33 12.43 -25.96
C VAL A 339 -9.22 13.15 -27.29
N LEU A 340 -9.85 12.66 -28.36
CA LEU A 340 -9.85 13.33 -29.67
C LEU A 340 -10.68 14.62 -29.64
N GLU A 341 -11.82 14.66 -28.98
CA GLU A 341 -12.61 15.88 -28.73
C GLU A 341 -11.78 16.94 -28.00
N PHE A 342 -11.10 16.55 -26.92
CA PHE A 342 -10.19 17.40 -26.17
C PHE A 342 -9.08 17.98 -27.07
N LEU A 343 -8.47 17.14 -27.92
CA LEU A 343 -7.46 17.59 -28.88
C LEU A 343 -8.01 18.55 -29.93
N ALA A 344 -9.23 18.32 -30.39
CA ALA A 344 -9.89 19.19 -31.34
C ALA A 344 -10.18 20.58 -30.76
N VAL A 345 -10.72 20.63 -29.54
CA VAL A 345 -10.93 21.90 -28.79
C VAL A 345 -9.62 22.64 -28.62
N ARG A 346 -8.56 21.95 -28.17
CA ARG A 346 -7.22 22.54 -28.01
C ARG A 346 -6.62 23.05 -29.33
N ALA A 347 -6.89 22.37 -30.45
CA ALA A 347 -6.40 22.83 -31.76
C ALA A 347 -7.12 24.10 -32.27
N LEU A 348 -8.38 24.29 -31.85
CA LEU A 348 -9.23 25.44 -32.22
C LEU A 348 -8.99 26.65 -31.29
N THR A 349 -8.81 26.41 -29.97
CA THR A 349 -8.57 27.47 -28.98
C THR A 349 -7.11 27.88 -28.98
N ARG A 350 -6.80 29.11 -29.42
CA ARG A 350 -5.43 29.62 -29.45
C ARG A 350 -4.90 30.08 -28.09
N LYS A 351 -5.78 30.50 -27.19
CA LYS A 351 -5.55 30.84 -25.77
C LYS A 351 -6.87 30.66 -25.05
N GLY A 352 -6.97 29.76 -24.14
CA GLY A 352 -8.18 29.57 -23.35
C GLY A 352 -7.94 28.55 -22.26
N ASP A 353 -8.78 28.55 -21.27
CA ASP A 353 -8.85 27.52 -20.22
C ASP A 353 -9.17 26.17 -20.83
N VAL A 354 -8.14 25.38 -21.08
CA VAL A 354 -8.30 23.98 -21.47
C VAL A 354 -8.41 23.19 -20.17
N PRO A 355 -9.52 22.51 -19.93
CA PRO A 355 -9.68 21.72 -18.73
C PRO A 355 -8.57 20.67 -18.63
N ILE A 356 -8.21 20.31 -17.42
CA ILE A 356 -7.17 19.32 -17.16
C ILE A 356 -7.77 17.94 -17.35
N LEU A 357 -7.16 17.12 -18.18
CA LEU A 357 -7.64 15.77 -18.43
C LEU A 357 -7.34 14.86 -17.24
N CYS A 358 -8.37 14.28 -16.61
CA CYS A 358 -8.23 13.36 -15.50
C CYS A 358 -8.72 11.97 -15.90
N LEU A 359 -7.80 11.01 -16.03
CA LEU A 359 -8.12 9.62 -16.35
C LEU A 359 -8.34 8.84 -15.05
N VAL A 360 -9.57 8.40 -14.81
CA VAL A 360 -9.97 7.73 -13.57
C VAL A 360 -10.40 6.29 -13.84
N GLY A 361 -9.99 5.35 -12.99
CA GLY A 361 -10.40 3.95 -13.12
C GLY A 361 -9.46 2.98 -12.42
N PRO A 362 -9.76 1.69 -12.46
CA PRO A 362 -8.98 0.67 -11.78
C PRO A 362 -7.50 0.64 -12.19
N PRO A 363 -6.61 0.09 -11.35
CA PRO A 363 -5.20 -0.05 -11.71
C PRO A 363 -5.00 -1.02 -12.89
N GLY A 364 -4.05 -0.70 -13.76
CA GLY A 364 -3.71 -1.56 -14.90
C GLY A 364 -4.59 -1.41 -16.15
N THR A 365 -5.52 -0.45 -16.18
CA THR A 365 -6.41 -0.17 -17.33
C THR A 365 -5.79 0.76 -18.38
N GLY A 366 -4.49 1.06 -18.29
CA GLY A 366 -3.78 1.79 -19.34
C GLY A 366 -3.77 3.31 -19.19
N LYS A 367 -4.25 3.92 -18.10
CA LYS A 367 -4.30 5.36 -17.88
C LYS A 367 -2.98 6.09 -18.20
N THR A 368 -1.89 5.62 -17.61
CA THR A 368 -0.54 6.18 -17.82
C THR A 368 -0.06 5.98 -19.27
N SER A 369 -0.44 4.90 -19.95
CA SER A 369 -0.09 4.68 -21.36
C SER A 369 -0.88 5.56 -22.30
N ILE A 370 -2.17 5.84 -22.02
CA ILE A 370 -2.99 6.79 -22.78
C ILE A 370 -2.33 8.17 -22.77
N ALA A 371 -1.90 8.66 -21.59
CA ALA A 371 -1.18 9.94 -21.50
C ALA A 371 0.13 9.97 -22.33
N LYS A 372 0.85 8.85 -22.37
CA LYS A 372 2.05 8.71 -23.20
C LYS A 372 1.71 8.73 -24.69
N SER A 373 0.65 8.05 -25.11
CA SER A 373 0.19 8.03 -26.50
C SER A 373 -0.32 9.41 -26.93
N LEU A 374 -0.97 10.14 -26.03
CA LEU A 374 -1.36 11.53 -26.24
C LEU A 374 -0.15 12.44 -26.51
N ALA A 375 0.92 12.27 -25.72
CA ALA A 375 2.18 13.01 -25.97
C ALA A 375 2.80 12.64 -27.31
N ARG A 376 2.77 11.36 -27.71
CA ARG A 376 3.21 10.88 -29.02
C ARG A 376 2.37 11.47 -30.17
N ALA A 377 1.06 11.52 -30.00
CA ALA A 377 0.12 12.09 -30.97
C ALA A 377 0.36 13.58 -31.20
N LEU A 378 0.59 14.32 -30.12
CA LEU A 378 0.93 15.74 -30.15
C LEU A 378 2.38 16.03 -30.57
N LYS A 379 3.24 15.00 -30.65
CA LYS A 379 4.71 15.11 -30.82
C LYS A 379 5.36 15.99 -29.76
N LYS A 380 4.84 15.93 -28.52
CA LYS A 380 5.35 16.65 -27.35
C LYS A 380 6.30 15.81 -26.51
N PRO A 381 7.32 16.41 -25.90
CA PRO A 381 8.07 15.76 -24.82
C PRO A 381 7.12 15.36 -23.69
N TYR A 382 7.31 14.14 -23.18
CA TYR A 382 6.51 13.55 -22.12
C TYR A 382 7.32 13.47 -20.83
N VAL A 383 6.78 14.02 -19.76
CA VAL A 383 7.34 13.88 -18.41
C VAL A 383 6.28 13.36 -17.45
N ARG A 384 6.69 12.51 -16.53
CA ARG A 384 5.81 11.91 -15.53
C ARG A 384 6.29 12.26 -14.14
N ILE A 385 5.38 12.72 -13.31
CA ILE A 385 5.56 12.93 -11.88
C ILE A 385 4.60 11.97 -11.16
N SER A 386 5.13 11.07 -10.34
CA SER A 386 4.30 10.24 -9.46
C SER A 386 4.02 11.03 -8.19
N LEU A 387 2.75 11.24 -7.89
CA LEU A 387 2.29 11.93 -6.69
C LEU A 387 2.00 10.95 -5.53
N GLY A 388 1.99 9.64 -5.81
CA GLY A 388 1.81 8.63 -4.78
C GLY A 388 2.94 8.65 -3.76
N GLY A 389 2.59 8.96 -2.50
CA GLY A 389 3.55 9.06 -1.40
C GLY A 389 4.17 10.44 -1.19
N VAL A 390 3.78 11.45 -1.95
CA VAL A 390 4.14 12.86 -1.70
C VAL A 390 3.37 13.34 -0.47
N ARG A 391 4.11 13.87 0.52
CA ARG A 391 3.56 14.31 1.81
C ARG A 391 3.87 15.77 2.13
N ASP A 392 4.87 16.36 1.46
CA ASP A 392 5.37 17.69 1.73
C ASP A 392 5.18 18.59 0.49
N GLU A 393 4.62 19.78 0.71
CA GLU A 393 4.52 20.82 -0.31
C GLU A 393 5.87 21.13 -0.96
N ALA A 394 6.97 21.04 -0.20
CA ALA A 394 8.32 21.27 -0.70
C ALA A 394 8.75 20.28 -1.80
N GLU A 395 8.15 19.08 -1.89
CA GLU A 395 8.40 18.18 -3.02
C GLU A 395 7.85 18.76 -4.34
N ILE A 396 6.77 19.53 -4.31
CA ILE A 396 6.17 20.16 -5.49
C ILE A 396 6.86 21.49 -5.80
N ARG A 397 7.04 22.35 -4.77
CA ARG A 397 7.56 23.73 -4.89
C ARG A 397 9.06 23.87 -4.65
N GLY A 398 9.76 22.80 -4.25
CA GLY A 398 11.17 22.87 -3.91
C GLY A 398 11.46 23.41 -2.52
N HIS A 399 12.69 23.25 -2.09
CA HIS A 399 13.20 23.78 -0.83
C HIS A 399 13.90 25.13 -1.06
N ARG A 400 13.81 26.04 -0.09
CA ARG A 400 14.55 27.31 -0.16
C ARG A 400 16.05 27.03 -0.29
N LYS A 401 16.70 27.66 -1.25
CA LYS A 401 18.14 27.47 -1.58
C LYS A 401 19.12 27.68 -0.44
N THR A 402 18.67 28.31 0.67
CA THR A 402 19.49 28.53 1.87
C THR A 402 19.74 27.28 2.70
N TYR A 403 18.99 26.20 2.47
CA TYR A 403 19.16 24.94 3.19
C TYR A 403 20.21 24.06 2.50
N VAL A 404 21.03 23.38 3.28
CA VAL A 404 21.97 22.38 2.76
C VAL A 404 21.19 21.22 2.14
N GLY A 405 21.49 20.92 0.88
CA GLY A 405 20.77 19.89 0.11
C GLY A 405 19.47 20.39 -0.56
N ALA A 406 19.22 21.71 -0.60
CA ALA A 406 18.07 22.26 -1.29
C ALA A 406 18.04 21.85 -2.77
N MET A 407 16.85 21.51 -3.24
CA MET A 407 16.61 21.09 -4.63
C MET A 407 15.36 21.78 -5.17
N PRO A 408 15.30 22.01 -6.51
CA PRO A 408 14.07 22.47 -7.15
C PRO A 408 12.94 21.45 -6.94
N GLY A 409 11.70 21.93 -6.95
CA GLY A 409 10.52 21.10 -6.88
C GLY A 409 10.37 20.18 -8.09
N ARG A 410 9.57 19.15 -7.93
CA ARG A 410 9.33 18.13 -8.98
C ARG A 410 8.78 18.75 -10.28
N ILE A 411 8.02 19.84 -10.19
CA ILE A 411 7.49 20.56 -11.36
C ILE A 411 8.64 21.23 -12.15
N ALA A 412 9.47 22.01 -11.49
CA ALA A 412 10.61 22.68 -12.12
C ALA A 412 11.61 21.66 -12.70
N GLU A 413 11.89 20.60 -11.96
CA GLU A 413 12.77 19.51 -12.41
C GLU A 413 12.18 18.76 -13.63
N ALA A 414 10.87 18.56 -13.68
CA ALA A 414 10.20 17.96 -14.84
C ALA A 414 10.32 18.86 -16.10
N ILE A 415 10.16 20.17 -15.96
CA ILE A 415 10.37 21.13 -17.04
C ILE A 415 11.82 21.09 -17.52
N ARG A 416 12.79 21.07 -16.61
CA ARG A 416 14.22 20.95 -16.93
C ARG A 416 14.50 19.69 -17.76
N ARG A 417 13.95 18.54 -17.35
CA ARG A 417 14.11 17.27 -18.08
C ARG A 417 13.43 17.25 -19.44
N ALA A 418 12.31 17.95 -19.55
CA ALA A 418 11.58 18.06 -20.82
C ALA A 418 12.34 18.87 -21.87
N LYS A 419 13.23 19.79 -21.47
CA LYS A 419 13.99 20.74 -22.33
C LYS A 419 13.10 21.64 -23.18
N VAL A 420 11.79 21.72 -22.86
CA VAL A 420 10.83 22.65 -23.45
C VAL A 420 9.92 23.18 -22.35
N LYS A 421 9.41 24.42 -22.47
CA LYS A 421 8.52 25.01 -21.46
C LYS A 421 7.08 24.46 -21.51
N ASN A 422 6.69 23.83 -22.61
CA ASN A 422 5.33 23.33 -22.86
C ASN A 422 5.23 21.81 -23.08
N PRO A 423 5.82 20.97 -22.22
CA PRO A 423 5.71 19.52 -22.34
C PRO A 423 4.28 19.05 -22.05
N LEU A 424 4.02 17.76 -22.32
CA LEU A 424 2.93 17.06 -21.65
C LEU A 424 3.44 16.52 -20.31
N MET A 425 2.82 16.96 -19.23
CA MET A 425 3.17 16.58 -17.87
C MET A 425 2.08 15.70 -17.27
N LEU A 426 2.42 14.44 -17.01
CA LEU A 426 1.52 13.51 -16.33
C LEU A 426 1.74 13.58 -14.81
N LEU A 427 0.70 13.95 -14.09
CA LEU A 427 0.61 13.87 -12.63
C LEU A 427 -0.10 12.55 -12.27
N ASP A 428 0.69 11.53 -11.97
CA ASP A 428 0.20 10.16 -11.80
C ASP A 428 -0.17 9.88 -10.34
N GLU A 429 -1.30 9.21 -10.11
CA GLU A 429 -1.81 8.83 -8.80
C GLU A 429 -2.13 10.04 -7.88
N ILE A 430 -2.86 11.03 -8.40
CA ILE A 430 -3.25 12.24 -7.64
C ILE A 430 -4.16 11.91 -6.44
N ASP A 431 -4.90 10.82 -6.50
CA ASP A 431 -5.76 10.30 -5.45
C ASP A 431 -4.99 9.77 -4.21
N LYS A 432 -3.66 9.60 -4.33
CA LYS A 432 -2.80 9.10 -3.26
C LYS A 432 -1.96 10.18 -2.58
N VAL A 433 -2.24 11.42 -2.85
CA VAL A 433 -1.64 12.55 -2.14
C VAL A 433 -2.22 12.59 -0.72
N SER A 434 -1.36 12.60 0.29
CA SER A 434 -1.80 12.65 1.69
C SER A 434 -1.93 14.10 2.18
N ASN A 435 -2.97 14.36 3.01
CA ASN A 435 -3.14 15.58 3.77
C ASN A 435 -2.50 15.39 5.16
N ASP A 436 -1.18 15.48 5.27
CA ASP A 436 -0.52 15.44 6.57
C ASP A 436 -0.29 16.86 7.13
N TYR A 437 -0.17 16.97 8.45
CA TYR A 437 0.01 18.21 9.23
C TYR A 437 1.22 19.09 8.84
N LYS A 438 2.03 18.72 7.85
CA LYS A 438 3.28 19.40 7.49
C LYS A 438 3.24 20.29 6.25
N GLY A 439 2.10 20.44 5.62
CA GLY A 439 1.95 21.29 4.44
C GLY A 439 0.77 20.84 3.57
N ASP A 440 0.08 21.80 2.96
CA ASP A 440 -1.05 21.53 2.08
C ASP A 440 -0.55 21.27 0.65
N THR A 441 -0.17 20.01 0.38
CA THR A 441 0.25 19.57 -0.95
C THR A 441 -0.82 19.83 -2.01
N PHE A 442 -2.11 19.77 -1.64
CA PHE A 442 -3.20 20.07 -2.56
C PHE A 442 -3.27 21.55 -2.91
N SER A 443 -2.97 22.47 -1.98
CA SER A 443 -2.86 23.91 -2.30
C SER A 443 -1.74 24.19 -3.30
N ALA A 444 -0.59 23.51 -3.17
CA ALA A 444 0.47 23.62 -4.16
C ALA A 444 0.04 23.12 -5.55
N LEU A 445 -0.70 22.00 -5.59
CA LEU A 445 -1.24 21.46 -6.84
C LEU A 445 -2.33 22.35 -7.43
N LEU A 446 -3.16 23.02 -6.61
CA LEU A 446 -4.13 23.99 -7.08
C LEU A 446 -3.45 25.13 -7.81
N GLU A 447 -2.36 25.70 -7.27
CA GLU A 447 -1.62 26.77 -7.97
C GLU A 447 -1.00 26.29 -9.30
N VAL A 448 -0.49 25.06 -9.33
CA VAL A 448 0.08 24.47 -10.55
C VAL A 448 -0.99 24.24 -11.63
N LEU A 449 -2.18 23.81 -11.22
CA LEU A 449 -3.26 23.38 -12.09
C LEU A 449 -4.27 24.49 -12.42
N ASP A 450 -4.21 25.63 -11.72
CA ASP A 450 -5.08 26.77 -11.97
C ASP A 450 -4.49 27.62 -13.10
N SER A 451 -5.22 27.72 -14.22
CA SER A 451 -4.80 28.53 -15.39
C SER A 451 -4.61 30.03 -15.09
N GLU A 452 -5.31 30.56 -14.06
CA GLU A 452 -5.15 31.94 -13.64
C GLU A 452 -3.88 32.19 -12.82
N GLN A 453 -3.40 31.19 -12.10
CA GLN A 453 -2.27 31.28 -11.19
C GLN A 453 -0.98 30.69 -11.75
N ASN A 454 -1.05 29.63 -12.56
CA ASN A 454 0.10 28.87 -13.03
C ASN A 454 1.07 29.63 -13.92
N MET A 455 0.67 30.77 -14.52
CA MET A 455 1.55 31.69 -15.22
C MET A 455 2.65 32.28 -14.33
N LYS A 456 2.40 32.36 -13.04
CA LYS A 456 3.30 32.95 -12.04
C LYS A 456 3.71 31.94 -10.97
N PHE A 457 3.68 30.65 -11.27
CA PHE A 457 4.09 29.62 -10.35
C PHE A 457 5.50 29.90 -9.82
N ARG A 458 5.68 29.89 -8.50
CA ARG A 458 6.97 30.12 -7.85
C ARG A 458 7.48 28.85 -7.18
N ASP A 459 8.57 28.35 -7.70
CA ASP A 459 9.37 27.35 -7.03
C ASP A 459 10.25 28.03 -5.96
N HIS A 460 10.29 27.50 -4.77
CA HIS A 460 11.03 28.07 -3.65
C HIS A 460 12.55 28.02 -3.84
N TYR A 461 13.04 27.05 -4.63
CA TYR A 461 14.46 26.98 -4.98
C TYR A 461 14.83 28.01 -6.03
N LEU A 462 14.02 28.13 -7.09
CA LEU A 462 14.29 29.06 -8.19
C LEU A 462 14.09 30.54 -7.79
N GLU A 463 13.11 30.81 -6.93
CA GLU A 463 12.73 32.17 -6.46
C GLU A 463 12.30 33.12 -7.57
N VAL A 464 12.07 32.64 -8.78
CA VAL A 464 11.57 33.39 -9.94
C VAL A 464 10.30 32.73 -10.47
N PRO A 465 9.40 33.50 -11.13
CA PRO A 465 8.19 32.90 -11.71
C PRO A 465 8.56 31.94 -12.85
N LEU A 466 7.91 30.79 -12.84
CA LEU A 466 7.95 29.81 -13.92
C LEU A 466 6.56 29.75 -14.57
N ASP A 467 6.50 30.10 -15.86
CA ASP A 467 5.24 30.09 -16.61
C ASP A 467 4.87 28.65 -17.02
N LEU A 468 3.82 28.13 -16.39
CA LEU A 468 3.27 26.79 -16.65
C LEU A 468 2.02 26.82 -17.56
N SER A 469 1.60 27.99 -18.04
CA SER A 469 0.35 28.18 -18.80
C SER A 469 0.28 27.38 -20.12
N GLU A 470 1.43 27.07 -20.70
CA GLU A 470 1.52 26.29 -21.94
C GLU A 470 1.77 24.79 -21.69
N VAL A 471 1.94 24.37 -20.44
CA VAL A 471 2.11 22.96 -20.07
C VAL A 471 0.79 22.24 -20.25
N LEU A 472 0.81 21.08 -20.88
CA LEU A 472 -0.36 20.22 -20.96
C LEU A 472 -0.37 19.26 -19.78
N PHE A 473 -1.18 19.56 -18.78
CA PHE A 473 -1.36 18.70 -17.63
C PHE A 473 -2.36 17.58 -17.93
N VAL A 474 -1.98 16.39 -17.57
CA VAL A 474 -2.85 15.21 -17.54
C VAL A 474 -2.72 14.57 -16.15
N THR A 475 -3.80 14.20 -15.54
CA THR A 475 -3.80 13.54 -14.22
C THR A 475 -4.32 12.11 -14.33
N THR A 476 -3.91 11.24 -13.41
CA THR A 476 -4.51 9.92 -13.25
C THR A 476 -4.93 9.71 -11.81
N ALA A 477 -6.04 9.00 -11.62
CA ALA A 477 -6.51 8.58 -10.31
C ALA A 477 -7.11 7.17 -10.39
N ASN A 478 -7.18 6.47 -9.27
CA ASN A 478 -7.94 5.23 -9.18
C ASN A 478 -9.36 5.50 -8.66
N THR A 479 -9.54 6.51 -7.82
CA THR A 479 -10.82 6.98 -7.27
C THR A 479 -10.87 8.50 -7.24
N LEU A 480 -12.09 9.05 -7.30
CA LEU A 480 -12.32 10.49 -7.15
C LEU A 480 -12.55 10.91 -5.70
N GLN A 481 -12.86 9.96 -4.81
CA GLN A 481 -13.34 10.23 -3.46
C GLN A 481 -12.33 10.97 -2.58
N THR A 482 -11.05 10.76 -2.81
CA THR A 482 -9.96 11.37 -2.04
C THR A 482 -9.45 12.70 -2.63
N ILE A 483 -9.94 13.07 -3.80
CA ILE A 483 -9.53 14.31 -4.48
C ILE A 483 -10.43 15.44 -4.02
N PRO A 484 -9.86 16.57 -3.52
CA PRO A 484 -10.66 17.73 -3.12
C PRO A 484 -11.50 18.32 -4.27
N ARG A 485 -12.73 18.72 -3.96
CA ARG A 485 -13.67 19.31 -4.94
C ARG A 485 -13.07 20.45 -5.75
N PRO A 486 -12.32 21.41 -5.16
CA PRO A 486 -11.74 22.51 -5.94
C PRO A 486 -10.76 22.07 -7.05
N LEU A 487 -10.13 20.90 -6.90
CA LEU A 487 -9.32 20.31 -7.97
C LEU A 487 -10.20 19.60 -9.01
N LEU A 488 -11.22 18.87 -8.58
CA LEU A 488 -12.14 18.18 -9.48
C LEU A 488 -12.89 19.16 -10.40
N ASP A 489 -13.27 20.34 -9.91
CA ASP A 489 -13.96 21.38 -10.67
C ASP A 489 -13.13 21.91 -11.86
N ARG A 490 -11.81 21.73 -11.83
CA ARG A 490 -10.87 22.12 -12.89
C ARG A 490 -10.53 20.97 -13.85
N MET A 491 -11.04 19.77 -13.58
CA MET A 491 -10.70 18.55 -14.31
C MET A 491 -11.85 18.07 -15.17
N GLU A 492 -11.53 17.72 -16.40
CA GLU A 492 -12.41 16.91 -17.23
C GLU A 492 -12.15 15.43 -16.93
N VAL A 493 -13.09 14.81 -16.23
CA VAL A 493 -12.98 13.42 -15.80
C VAL A 493 -13.36 12.48 -16.94
N ILE A 494 -12.43 11.58 -17.30
CA ILE A 494 -12.68 10.49 -18.24
C ILE A 494 -12.53 9.17 -17.49
N GLU A 495 -13.65 8.44 -17.41
CA GLU A 495 -13.66 7.13 -16.77
C GLU A 495 -13.07 6.05 -17.71
N VAL A 496 -12.03 5.38 -17.23
CA VAL A 496 -11.40 4.24 -17.88
C VAL A 496 -11.89 2.97 -17.20
N SER A 497 -12.88 2.33 -17.80
CA SER A 497 -13.49 1.12 -17.25
C SER A 497 -12.57 -0.12 -17.33
N SER A 498 -12.97 -1.18 -16.63
CA SER A 498 -12.31 -2.49 -16.71
C SER A 498 -12.36 -3.09 -18.12
N TYR A 499 -11.34 -3.89 -18.45
CA TYR A 499 -11.30 -4.63 -19.71
C TYR A 499 -12.11 -5.91 -19.64
N THR A 500 -12.79 -6.24 -20.77
CA THR A 500 -13.36 -7.56 -20.99
C THR A 500 -12.27 -8.62 -21.19
N GLU A 501 -12.60 -9.89 -21.05
CA GLU A 501 -11.64 -10.97 -21.29
C GLU A 501 -11.12 -10.96 -22.75
N ASN A 502 -11.98 -10.59 -23.69
CA ASN A 502 -11.61 -10.45 -25.10
C ASN A 502 -10.64 -9.28 -25.32
N GLU A 503 -10.89 -8.12 -24.70
CA GLU A 503 -9.97 -6.98 -24.73
C GLU A 503 -8.62 -7.35 -24.11
N LYS A 504 -8.60 -8.03 -22.96
CA LYS A 504 -7.38 -8.52 -22.33
C LYS A 504 -6.58 -9.45 -23.23
N MET A 505 -7.26 -10.35 -23.94
CA MET A 505 -6.64 -11.27 -24.90
C MET A 505 -5.99 -10.51 -26.06
N HIS A 506 -6.69 -9.54 -26.66
CA HIS A 506 -6.14 -8.72 -27.75
C HIS A 506 -4.96 -7.88 -27.28
N ILE A 507 -5.08 -7.20 -26.14
CA ILE A 507 -3.99 -6.44 -25.53
C ILE A 507 -2.77 -7.34 -25.26
N ALA A 508 -3.02 -8.57 -24.80
CA ALA A 508 -1.93 -9.53 -24.57
C ALA A 508 -1.21 -9.92 -25.85
N LEU A 509 -1.95 -10.21 -26.93
CA LEU A 509 -1.39 -10.62 -28.21
C LEU A 509 -0.64 -9.49 -28.92
N GLU A 510 -1.25 -8.30 -28.97
CA GLU A 510 -0.77 -7.19 -29.79
C GLU A 510 0.33 -6.38 -29.09
N HIS A 511 0.25 -6.27 -27.72
CA HIS A 511 1.15 -5.40 -26.96
C HIS A 511 2.00 -6.13 -25.92
N LEU A 512 1.39 -6.97 -25.05
CA LEU A 512 2.14 -7.49 -23.88
C LEU A 512 3.15 -8.56 -24.26
N ILE A 513 2.78 -9.52 -25.12
CA ILE A 513 3.68 -10.60 -25.55
C ILE A 513 4.87 -10.06 -26.33
N PRO A 514 4.70 -9.20 -27.37
CA PRO A 514 5.83 -8.61 -28.09
C PRO A 514 6.77 -7.84 -27.15
N LYS A 515 6.20 -7.02 -26.26
CA LYS A 515 6.94 -6.25 -25.25
C LYS A 515 7.75 -7.14 -24.31
N GLN A 516 7.12 -8.20 -23.78
CA GLN A 516 7.79 -9.09 -22.83
C GLN A 516 8.81 -10.02 -23.51
N ARG A 517 8.57 -10.45 -24.75
CA ARG A 517 9.59 -11.18 -25.55
C ARG A 517 10.83 -10.32 -25.73
N ALA A 518 10.66 -9.08 -26.21
CA ALA A 518 11.79 -8.15 -26.40
C ALA A 518 12.57 -7.90 -25.10
N ARG A 519 11.87 -7.71 -23.97
CA ARG A 519 12.50 -7.50 -22.66
C ARG A 519 13.29 -8.71 -22.14
N ASN A 520 12.90 -9.92 -22.53
CA ASN A 520 13.55 -11.16 -22.10
C ASN A 520 14.48 -11.76 -23.18
N GLY A 521 14.80 -11.00 -24.25
CA GLY A 521 15.72 -11.41 -25.30
C GLY A 521 15.20 -12.53 -26.20
N LEU A 522 13.88 -12.74 -26.26
CA LEU A 522 13.25 -13.77 -27.07
C LEU A 522 12.80 -13.24 -28.43
N LYS A 523 13.05 -13.97 -29.49
CA LYS A 523 12.56 -13.70 -30.84
C LYS A 523 11.09 -14.13 -30.98
N ALA A 524 10.43 -13.68 -32.05
CA ALA A 524 9.02 -13.97 -32.29
C ALA A 524 8.73 -15.46 -32.53
N ASP A 525 9.65 -16.16 -33.16
CA ASP A 525 9.61 -17.61 -33.45
C ASP A 525 9.93 -18.49 -32.26
N GLN A 526 10.64 -17.96 -31.25
CA GLN A 526 11.07 -18.71 -30.06
C GLN A 526 9.98 -18.89 -29.02
N LEU A 527 9.01 -17.99 -28.94
CA LEU A 527 7.90 -18.13 -28.00
C LEU A 527 6.57 -17.76 -28.68
N THR A 528 5.64 -18.70 -28.66
CA THR A 528 4.25 -18.46 -29.05
C THR A 528 3.28 -18.86 -27.95
N VAL A 529 2.20 -18.10 -27.81
CA VAL A 529 1.15 -18.36 -26.83
C VAL A 529 -0.19 -18.47 -27.55
N SER A 530 -0.87 -19.58 -27.39
CA SER A 530 -2.17 -19.79 -28.04
C SER A 530 -3.25 -18.90 -27.43
N ARG A 531 -4.26 -18.52 -28.23
CA ARG A 531 -5.42 -17.74 -27.75
C ARG A 531 -6.13 -18.41 -26.58
N LYS A 532 -6.30 -19.74 -26.63
CA LYS A 532 -6.90 -20.53 -25.54
C LYS A 532 -6.09 -20.46 -24.25
N ALA A 533 -4.77 -20.49 -24.34
CA ALA A 533 -3.89 -20.33 -23.17
C ALA A 533 -4.01 -18.92 -22.58
N LEU A 534 -4.06 -17.87 -23.40
CA LEU A 534 -4.26 -16.49 -22.92
C LEU A 534 -5.61 -16.31 -22.25
N TRP A 535 -6.64 -16.89 -22.82
CA TRP A 535 -7.98 -16.87 -22.23
C TRP A 535 -8.00 -17.53 -20.85
N LYS A 536 -7.37 -18.70 -20.76
CA LYS A 536 -7.20 -19.41 -19.49
C LYS A 536 -6.35 -18.62 -18.49
N MET A 537 -5.29 -17.95 -18.96
CA MET A 537 -4.47 -17.07 -18.11
C MET A 537 -5.28 -15.91 -17.55
N ALA A 538 -6.02 -15.20 -18.40
CA ALA A 538 -6.85 -14.07 -17.97
C ALA A 538 -7.92 -14.49 -16.96
N ARG A 539 -8.47 -15.70 -17.11
CA ARG A 539 -9.58 -16.20 -16.29
C ARG A 539 -9.11 -16.90 -15.01
N ASN A 540 -8.14 -17.81 -15.11
CA ASN A 540 -7.81 -18.71 -14.00
C ASN A 540 -6.52 -18.34 -13.26
N TYR A 541 -5.68 -17.46 -13.82
CA TYR A 541 -4.40 -17.07 -13.21
C TYR A 541 -4.35 -15.60 -12.82
N THR A 542 -5.35 -14.79 -13.19
CA THR A 542 -5.43 -13.38 -12.83
C THR A 542 -6.85 -13.01 -12.39
N LYS A 543 -6.96 -12.12 -11.40
CA LYS A 543 -8.21 -11.49 -10.99
C LYS A 543 -7.94 -9.99 -10.86
N GLU A 544 -8.23 -9.25 -11.94
CA GLU A 544 -7.95 -7.82 -12.04
C GLU A 544 -8.84 -7.13 -13.08
N ALA A 545 -9.13 -5.85 -12.86
CA ALA A 545 -9.84 -5.01 -13.81
C ALA A 545 -9.01 -4.70 -15.08
N GLY A 546 -7.70 -4.55 -14.92
CA GLY A 546 -6.75 -4.24 -16.00
C GLY A 546 -5.98 -5.46 -16.52
N VAL A 547 -4.72 -5.24 -16.93
CA VAL A 547 -3.83 -6.26 -17.49
C VAL A 547 -2.47 -6.35 -16.80
N ARG A 548 -2.31 -5.79 -15.60
CA ARG A 548 -1.01 -5.73 -14.90
C ARG A 548 -0.54 -7.09 -14.38
N GLN A 549 -1.46 -7.89 -13.83
CA GLN A 549 -1.15 -9.26 -13.40
C GLN A 549 -0.93 -10.16 -14.62
N LEU A 550 -1.75 -9.99 -15.67
CA LEU A 550 -1.59 -10.72 -16.93
C LEU A 550 -0.21 -10.46 -17.55
N GLU A 551 0.25 -9.19 -17.57
CA GLU A 551 1.60 -8.86 -18.02
C GLU A 551 2.68 -9.56 -17.18
N ARG A 552 2.50 -9.62 -15.85
CA ARG A 552 3.44 -10.33 -14.95
C ARG A 552 3.47 -11.83 -15.23
N LYS A 553 2.32 -12.45 -15.50
CA LYS A 553 2.22 -13.87 -15.84
C LYS A 553 2.85 -14.17 -17.21
N ILE A 554 2.65 -13.30 -18.19
CA ILE A 554 3.33 -13.39 -19.49
C ILE A 554 4.86 -13.26 -19.31
N ALA A 555 5.31 -12.30 -18.50
CA ALA A 555 6.72 -12.13 -18.18
C ALA A 555 7.33 -13.36 -17.48
N GLU A 556 6.56 -14.03 -16.59
CA GLU A 556 6.97 -15.28 -15.95
C GLU A 556 7.19 -16.40 -16.98
N ILE A 557 6.26 -16.55 -17.93
CA ILE A 557 6.38 -17.50 -19.03
C ILE A 557 7.62 -17.17 -19.89
N CYS A 558 7.80 -15.89 -20.25
CA CYS A 558 8.94 -15.47 -21.05
C CYS A 558 10.28 -15.82 -20.36
N ARG A 559 10.41 -15.59 -19.04
CA ARG A 559 11.62 -15.94 -18.29
C ARG A 559 11.89 -17.45 -18.28
N LYS A 560 10.85 -18.26 -18.04
CA LYS A 560 10.99 -19.73 -18.04
C LYS A 560 11.33 -20.26 -19.43
N ALA A 561 10.70 -19.72 -20.47
CA ALA A 561 11.01 -20.09 -21.85
C ALA A 561 12.45 -19.68 -22.24
N ALA A 562 12.88 -18.47 -21.87
CA ALA A 562 14.24 -18.01 -22.12
C ALA A 562 15.27 -18.92 -21.44
N LYS A 563 15.01 -19.38 -20.21
CA LYS A 563 15.85 -20.34 -19.50
C LYS A 563 15.94 -21.67 -20.25
N GLU A 564 14.82 -22.27 -20.66
CA GLU A 564 14.78 -23.54 -21.39
C GLU A 564 15.55 -23.47 -22.73
N ILE A 565 15.43 -22.34 -23.43
CA ILE A 565 16.15 -22.10 -24.71
C ILE A 565 17.64 -21.91 -24.46
N PHE A 566 18.01 -21.13 -23.44
CA PHE A 566 19.41 -20.89 -23.09
C PHE A 566 20.14 -22.16 -22.64
N GLU A 567 19.47 -23.05 -21.90
CA GLU A 567 19.97 -24.36 -21.50
C GLU A 567 20.02 -25.37 -22.66
N GLY A 568 19.61 -24.99 -23.88
CA GLY A 568 19.56 -25.87 -25.03
C GLY A 568 18.50 -26.98 -25.00
N LYS A 569 17.57 -26.91 -24.04
CA LYS A 569 16.50 -27.92 -23.87
C LYS A 569 15.45 -27.85 -24.96
N LYS A 570 15.20 -26.63 -25.48
CA LYS A 570 14.23 -26.35 -26.54
C LYS A 570 14.75 -25.26 -27.46
N GLN A 571 14.42 -25.35 -28.77
CA GLN A 571 14.70 -24.27 -29.71
C GLN A 571 13.57 -23.22 -29.72
N ALA A 572 12.35 -23.67 -29.49
CA ALA A 572 11.15 -22.83 -29.38
C ALA A 572 10.19 -23.40 -28.34
N VAL A 573 9.41 -22.53 -27.74
CA VAL A 573 8.40 -22.87 -26.72
C VAL A 573 7.03 -22.47 -27.22
N HIS A 574 6.09 -23.41 -27.23
CA HIS A 574 4.70 -23.18 -27.61
C HIS A 574 3.81 -23.37 -26.38
N ILE A 575 3.22 -22.29 -25.90
CA ILE A 575 2.32 -22.31 -24.75
C ILE A 575 0.89 -22.59 -25.22
N THR A 576 0.35 -23.67 -24.70
CA THR A 576 -1.01 -24.14 -24.92
C THR A 576 -1.77 -24.22 -23.60
N GLU A 577 -3.08 -24.40 -23.66
CA GLU A 577 -3.89 -24.61 -22.46
C GLU A 577 -3.42 -25.82 -21.61
N ARG A 578 -2.91 -26.89 -22.30
CA ARG A 578 -2.51 -28.13 -21.64
C ARG A 578 -1.19 -28.01 -20.87
N ASN A 579 -0.23 -27.23 -21.37
CA ASN A 579 1.09 -27.10 -20.73
C ASN A 579 1.22 -25.83 -19.87
N LEU A 580 0.19 -25.00 -19.80
CA LEU A 580 0.19 -23.73 -19.07
C LEU A 580 0.54 -23.94 -17.58
N HIS A 581 0.07 -25.03 -16.97
CA HIS A 581 0.34 -25.36 -15.57
C HIS A 581 1.83 -25.63 -15.29
N GLN A 582 2.62 -26.08 -16.27
CA GLN A 582 4.06 -26.29 -16.13
C GLN A 582 4.82 -24.97 -15.96
N TYR A 583 4.29 -23.89 -16.54
CA TYR A 583 4.90 -22.57 -16.49
C TYR A 583 4.35 -21.70 -15.36
N LEU A 584 3.06 -21.77 -15.04
CA LEU A 584 2.40 -20.91 -14.07
C LEU A 584 1.97 -21.60 -12.77
N GLY A 585 2.14 -22.93 -12.68
CA GLY A 585 1.67 -23.71 -11.55
C GLY A 585 0.17 -23.99 -11.58
N ARG A 586 -0.43 -24.24 -10.40
CA ARG A 586 -1.85 -24.49 -10.26
C ARG A 586 -2.68 -23.25 -10.63
N GLU A 587 -3.90 -23.46 -11.08
CA GLU A 587 -4.88 -22.40 -11.26
C GLU A 587 -5.17 -21.73 -9.90
N LEU A 588 -5.17 -20.40 -9.90
CA LEU A 588 -5.32 -19.60 -8.67
C LEU A 588 -6.78 -19.26 -8.41
N TYR A 589 -7.56 -19.12 -9.46
CA TYR A 589 -8.95 -18.69 -9.39
C TYR A 589 -9.84 -19.69 -10.13
N THR A 590 -10.81 -20.19 -9.39
CA THR A 590 -11.96 -20.90 -9.95
C THR A 590 -13.16 -19.97 -9.81
N TYR A 591 -13.80 -19.62 -10.92
CA TYR A 591 -15.06 -18.88 -10.81
C TYR A 591 -16.07 -19.75 -10.09
N GLN A 592 -16.68 -19.21 -9.05
CA GLN A 592 -17.85 -19.83 -8.46
C GLN A 592 -18.95 -19.82 -9.50
N MET A 593 -19.19 -20.98 -10.09
CA MET A 593 -20.31 -21.17 -11.00
C MET A 593 -21.63 -20.88 -10.27
N ALA A 594 -22.64 -20.47 -11.03
CA ALA A 594 -24.00 -20.38 -10.50
C ALA A 594 -24.38 -21.70 -9.79
N ASN A 595 -25.18 -21.59 -8.74
CA ASN A 595 -25.65 -22.80 -8.05
C ASN A 595 -26.28 -23.78 -9.07
N GLU A 596 -26.00 -25.06 -8.93
CA GLU A 596 -26.54 -26.06 -9.87
C GLU A 596 -28.04 -26.27 -9.69
N THR A 597 -28.51 -26.08 -8.45
CA THR A 597 -29.90 -26.34 -8.07
C THR A 597 -30.52 -25.14 -7.36
N PRO A 598 -31.84 -24.92 -7.52
CA PRO A 598 -32.57 -23.93 -6.73
C PRO A 598 -32.60 -24.29 -5.23
N GLU A 599 -32.27 -23.35 -4.37
CA GLU A 599 -32.19 -23.55 -2.91
C GLU A 599 -32.99 -22.46 -2.17
N VAL A 600 -33.41 -22.80 -0.94
CA VAL A 600 -34.11 -21.87 -0.03
C VAL A 600 -33.08 -21.00 0.69
N GLY A 601 -33.33 -19.69 0.71
CA GLY A 601 -32.49 -18.74 1.45
C GLY A 601 -31.16 -18.42 0.78
N ILE A 602 -30.86 -18.94 -0.40
CA ILE A 602 -29.62 -18.70 -1.13
C ILE A 602 -29.89 -17.92 -2.41
N VAL A 603 -29.34 -16.72 -2.52
CA VAL A 603 -29.51 -15.84 -3.69
C VAL A 603 -28.16 -15.19 -4.06
N ARG A 604 -27.95 -14.97 -5.37
CA ARG A 604 -26.75 -14.30 -5.85
C ARG A 604 -26.95 -12.82 -6.10
N GLY A 605 -26.12 -12.02 -5.49
CA GLY A 605 -25.93 -10.61 -5.80
C GLY A 605 -24.73 -10.37 -6.71
N LEU A 606 -24.61 -9.13 -7.16
CA LEU A 606 -23.50 -8.65 -7.98
C LEU A 606 -22.78 -7.52 -7.26
N ALA A 607 -21.48 -7.66 -7.12
CA ALA A 607 -20.61 -6.66 -6.51
C ALA A 607 -19.65 -6.07 -7.52
N TRP A 608 -19.20 -4.85 -7.22
CA TRP A 608 -18.08 -4.21 -7.89
C TRP A 608 -16.96 -3.99 -6.88
N THR A 609 -15.73 -4.29 -7.28
CA THR A 609 -14.53 -4.13 -6.47
C THR A 609 -13.43 -3.43 -7.27
N SER A 610 -12.38 -2.99 -6.61
CA SER A 610 -11.20 -2.40 -7.27
C SER A 610 -10.49 -3.34 -8.26
N VAL A 611 -10.78 -4.65 -8.18
CA VAL A 611 -10.20 -5.67 -9.08
C VAL A 611 -11.18 -6.13 -10.17
N GLY A 612 -12.40 -5.59 -10.21
CA GLY A 612 -13.45 -5.90 -11.19
C GLY A 612 -14.76 -6.31 -10.54
N GLY A 613 -15.67 -6.87 -11.33
CA GLY A 613 -16.94 -7.40 -10.82
C GLY A 613 -16.77 -8.78 -10.18
N ASP A 614 -17.65 -9.07 -9.22
CA ASP A 614 -17.73 -10.38 -8.56
C ASP A 614 -19.19 -10.75 -8.29
N THR A 615 -19.46 -12.03 -8.06
CA THR A 615 -20.77 -12.49 -7.59
C THR A 615 -20.71 -12.73 -6.09
N LEU A 616 -21.75 -12.27 -5.38
CA LEU A 616 -21.89 -12.49 -3.94
C LEU A 616 -22.97 -13.54 -3.70
N GLN A 617 -22.62 -14.63 -3.06
CA GLN A 617 -23.62 -15.56 -2.54
C GLN A 617 -24.12 -15.00 -1.21
N ILE A 618 -25.43 -14.82 -1.08
CA ILE A 618 -26.08 -14.40 0.15
C ILE A 618 -26.87 -15.58 0.66
N GLU A 619 -26.56 -15.99 1.88
CA GLU A 619 -27.19 -17.11 2.57
C GLU A 619 -28.01 -16.56 3.74
N VAL A 620 -29.25 -16.96 3.81
CA VAL A 620 -30.15 -16.60 4.91
C VAL A 620 -30.68 -17.88 5.57
N ASN A 621 -30.50 -17.97 6.87
CA ASN A 621 -31.07 -19.02 7.70
C ASN A 621 -32.04 -18.43 8.74
N ILE A 622 -33.07 -19.17 9.03
CA ILE A 622 -34.07 -18.82 10.04
C ILE A 622 -34.03 -19.90 11.13
N MET A 623 -34.00 -19.44 12.35
CA MET A 623 -33.96 -20.33 13.52
C MET A 623 -34.88 -19.80 14.62
N PRO A 624 -35.40 -20.65 15.51
CA PRO A 624 -36.13 -20.21 16.68
C PRO A 624 -35.27 -19.25 17.52
N GLY A 625 -35.83 -18.11 17.95
CA GLY A 625 -35.10 -17.08 18.68
C GLY A 625 -36.02 -15.97 19.19
N GLU A 626 -35.47 -14.83 19.53
CA GLU A 626 -36.13 -13.67 20.12
C GLU A 626 -36.29 -12.49 19.12
N GLY A 627 -36.10 -12.74 17.85
CA GLY A 627 -36.20 -11.73 16.76
C GLY A 627 -34.91 -10.98 16.46
N GLU A 628 -33.77 -11.58 16.80
CA GLU A 628 -32.46 -10.99 16.48
C GLU A 628 -32.11 -11.10 14.98
N ILE A 629 -31.36 -10.10 14.52
CA ILE A 629 -30.81 -10.09 13.15
C ILE A 629 -29.29 -10.24 13.25
N LEU A 630 -28.82 -11.43 12.92
CA LEU A 630 -27.41 -11.76 12.92
C LEU A 630 -26.80 -11.50 11.53
N LEU A 631 -25.74 -10.73 11.48
CA LEU A 631 -25.06 -10.37 10.23
C LEU A 631 -23.60 -10.80 10.30
N THR A 632 -23.17 -11.67 9.38
CA THR A 632 -21.79 -12.20 9.33
C THR A 632 -21.21 -12.12 7.93
N GLY A 633 -19.87 -12.10 7.79
CA GLY A 633 -19.14 -12.01 6.51
C GLY A 633 -18.41 -10.69 6.29
N GLN A 634 -18.02 -9.98 7.36
CA GLN A 634 -17.33 -8.68 7.34
C GLN A 634 -18.09 -7.61 6.53
N LEU A 635 -19.35 -7.41 6.89
CA LEU A 635 -20.20 -6.41 6.27
C LEU A 635 -19.88 -5.02 6.83
N GLY A 636 -19.68 -4.05 5.94
CA GLY A 636 -19.57 -2.64 6.30
C GLY A 636 -20.92 -2.05 6.76
N ASP A 637 -20.88 -0.83 7.26
CA ASP A 637 -22.06 -0.23 7.90
C ASP A 637 -23.17 0.07 6.91
N VAL A 638 -22.85 0.47 5.68
CA VAL A 638 -23.85 0.71 4.63
C VAL A 638 -24.57 -0.59 4.25
N MET A 639 -23.85 -1.70 4.19
CA MET A 639 -24.45 -3.01 3.88
C MET A 639 -25.32 -3.53 5.03
N LYS A 640 -24.93 -3.29 6.29
CA LYS A 640 -25.74 -3.60 7.49
C LYS A 640 -27.02 -2.78 7.52
N GLU A 641 -26.95 -1.49 7.16
CA GLU A 641 -28.11 -0.61 7.04
C GLU A 641 -29.05 -1.09 5.94
N SER A 642 -28.51 -1.48 4.80
CA SER A 642 -29.27 -2.03 3.67
C SER A 642 -30.00 -3.32 4.07
N ALA A 643 -29.38 -4.22 4.84
CA ALA A 643 -30.03 -5.42 5.39
C ALA A 643 -31.21 -5.06 6.32
N ARG A 644 -31.02 -4.07 7.22
CA ARG A 644 -32.08 -3.55 8.12
C ARG A 644 -33.24 -2.92 7.35
N THR A 645 -32.95 -2.19 6.28
CA THR A 645 -33.97 -1.63 5.39
C THR A 645 -34.79 -2.73 4.72
N GLY A 646 -34.11 -3.77 4.20
CA GLY A 646 -34.76 -4.94 3.61
C GLY A 646 -35.71 -5.66 4.56
N ILE A 647 -35.28 -5.92 5.78
CA ILE A 647 -36.15 -6.59 6.77
C ILE A 647 -37.32 -5.71 7.21
N SER A 648 -37.12 -4.39 7.31
CA SER A 648 -38.20 -3.44 7.63
C SER A 648 -39.28 -3.44 6.55
N TYR A 649 -38.87 -3.50 5.28
CA TYR A 649 -39.78 -3.68 4.16
C TYR A 649 -40.56 -4.99 4.28
N ILE A 650 -39.87 -6.12 4.48
CA ILE A 650 -40.52 -7.44 4.59
C ILE A 650 -41.55 -7.46 5.75
N ARG A 651 -41.22 -6.87 6.86
CA ARG A 651 -42.16 -6.71 7.99
C ARG A 651 -43.41 -5.90 7.60
N SER A 652 -43.25 -4.85 6.79
CA SER A 652 -44.39 -4.02 6.36
C SER A 652 -45.34 -4.73 5.40
N VAL A 653 -44.85 -5.71 4.62
CA VAL A 653 -45.65 -6.49 3.66
C VAL A 653 -45.95 -7.92 4.12
N SER A 654 -45.69 -8.25 5.40
CA SER A 654 -45.81 -9.60 5.94
C SER A 654 -47.17 -10.25 5.70
N ARG A 655 -48.26 -9.49 5.86
CA ARG A 655 -49.62 -9.96 5.62
C ARG A 655 -49.89 -10.37 4.17
N GLU A 656 -49.32 -9.59 3.21
CA GLU A 656 -49.50 -9.83 1.76
C GLU A 656 -48.85 -11.15 1.32
N HIS A 657 -47.74 -11.51 2.02
CA HIS A 657 -46.98 -12.73 1.73
C HIS A 657 -47.30 -13.90 2.66
N GLY A 658 -48.36 -13.81 3.50
CA GLY A 658 -48.81 -14.87 4.36
C GLY A 658 -47.82 -15.17 5.51
N ILE A 659 -47.06 -14.20 5.96
CA ILE A 659 -46.12 -14.31 7.09
C ILE A 659 -46.91 -14.00 8.38
N GLU A 660 -46.81 -14.87 9.38
CA GLU A 660 -47.48 -14.70 10.67
C GLU A 660 -46.98 -13.45 11.41
N GLU A 661 -47.87 -12.76 12.13
CA GLU A 661 -47.53 -11.50 12.83
C GLU A 661 -46.44 -11.68 13.90
N ASP A 662 -46.39 -12.82 14.55
CA ASP A 662 -45.41 -13.16 15.59
C ASP A 662 -44.14 -13.78 15.05
N PHE A 663 -44.03 -14.01 13.73
CA PHE A 663 -42.87 -14.64 13.13
C PHE A 663 -41.54 -13.94 13.53
N PHE A 664 -41.51 -12.60 13.40
CA PHE A 664 -40.34 -11.78 13.70
C PHE A 664 -40.02 -11.62 15.18
N LYS A 665 -40.86 -12.10 16.07
CA LYS A 665 -40.61 -12.14 17.50
C LYS A 665 -40.06 -13.49 17.97
N ASN A 666 -40.39 -14.55 17.23
CA ASN A 666 -40.14 -15.94 17.62
C ASN A 666 -39.01 -16.57 16.80
N HIS A 667 -38.44 -15.86 15.82
CA HIS A 667 -37.38 -16.33 14.96
C HIS A 667 -36.27 -15.33 14.80
N ASP A 668 -35.03 -15.79 14.89
CA ASP A 668 -33.84 -15.05 14.51
C ASP A 668 -33.54 -15.26 13.05
N ILE A 669 -33.04 -14.21 12.40
CA ILE A 669 -32.65 -14.21 10.99
C ILE A 669 -31.16 -14.04 10.91
N HIS A 670 -30.45 -15.04 10.40
CA HIS A 670 -29.01 -14.99 10.19
C HIS A 670 -28.71 -14.80 8.71
N ILE A 671 -28.11 -13.68 8.36
CA ILE A 671 -27.62 -13.36 7.00
C ILE A 671 -26.11 -13.56 7.01
N HIS A 672 -25.64 -14.47 6.18
CA HIS A 672 -24.23 -14.75 5.98
C HIS A 672 -23.82 -14.46 4.54
N ILE A 673 -22.71 -13.74 4.36
CA ILE A 673 -22.09 -13.57 3.06
C ILE A 673 -20.71 -14.21 3.12
N PRO A 674 -20.49 -15.38 2.49
CA PRO A 674 -19.22 -16.10 2.49
C PRO A 674 -18.04 -15.24 2.03
N GLU A 675 -16.81 -15.75 2.19
CA GLU A 675 -15.54 -15.05 1.92
C GLU A 675 -15.24 -13.93 2.94
N GLY A 676 -15.20 -14.27 4.22
CA GLY A 676 -14.95 -13.34 5.33
C GLY A 676 -13.58 -12.65 5.34
N ALA A 677 -12.66 -13.03 4.45
CA ALA A 677 -11.36 -12.36 4.32
C ALA A 677 -11.41 -11.01 3.56
N VAL A 678 -12.53 -10.71 2.88
CA VAL A 678 -12.69 -9.50 2.09
C VAL A 678 -13.81 -8.64 2.67
N PRO A 679 -13.53 -7.42 3.15
CA PRO A 679 -14.55 -6.49 3.59
C PRO A 679 -15.53 -6.18 2.45
N LYS A 680 -16.83 -6.16 2.76
CA LYS A 680 -17.90 -5.91 1.80
C LYS A 680 -18.75 -4.75 2.29
N ASP A 681 -18.86 -3.71 1.47
CA ASP A 681 -19.71 -2.56 1.78
C ASP A 681 -20.41 -2.02 0.54
N GLY A 682 -21.61 -1.47 0.74
CA GLY A 682 -22.39 -0.83 -0.31
C GLY A 682 -23.88 -1.18 -0.28
N PRO A 683 -24.76 -0.27 -0.76
CA PRO A 683 -26.20 -0.44 -0.69
C PRO A 683 -26.75 -1.39 -1.79
N SER A 684 -25.99 -1.69 -2.83
CA SER A 684 -26.47 -2.40 -4.04
C SER A 684 -26.80 -3.88 -3.85
N ALA A 685 -26.52 -4.46 -2.66
CA ALA A 685 -26.93 -5.81 -2.30
C ALA A 685 -28.31 -5.88 -1.64
N GLY A 686 -28.97 -4.75 -1.41
CA GLY A 686 -30.23 -4.67 -0.68
C GLY A 686 -31.33 -5.53 -1.28
N VAL A 687 -31.56 -5.45 -2.59
CA VAL A 687 -32.55 -6.30 -3.27
C VAL A 687 -32.23 -7.79 -3.13
N THR A 688 -30.95 -8.16 -3.17
CA THR A 688 -30.52 -9.55 -3.04
C THR A 688 -30.75 -10.08 -1.63
N MET A 689 -30.39 -9.31 -0.60
CA MET A 689 -30.61 -9.66 0.80
C MET A 689 -32.09 -9.81 1.10
N ALA A 690 -32.92 -8.85 0.65
CA ALA A 690 -34.37 -8.92 0.82
C ALA A 690 -34.99 -10.14 0.10
N THR A 691 -34.55 -10.48 -1.11
CA THR A 691 -35.01 -11.66 -1.84
C THR A 691 -34.59 -12.95 -1.14
N ALA A 692 -33.35 -13.03 -0.59
CA ALA A 692 -32.88 -14.19 0.15
C ALA A 692 -33.65 -14.37 1.47
N MET A 693 -33.93 -13.27 2.18
CA MET A 693 -34.78 -13.28 3.39
C MET A 693 -36.20 -13.76 3.07
N MET A 694 -36.83 -13.24 2.00
CA MET A 694 -38.17 -13.69 1.58
C MET A 694 -38.18 -15.16 1.20
N SER A 695 -37.16 -15.65 0.49
CA SER A 695 -37.00 -17.06 0.18
C SER A 695 -36.95 -17.91 1.45
N ALA A 696 -36.12 -17.52 2.42
CA ALA A 696 -35.97 -18.23 3.69
C ALA A 696 -37.24 -18.20 4.54
N ILE A 697 -37.90 -17.05 4.68
CA ILE A 697 -39.13 -16.87 5.48
C ILE A 697 -40.30 -17.65 4.88
N THR A 698 -40.47 -17.62 3.56
CA THR A 698 -41.59 -18.31 2.90
C THR A 698 -41.30 -19.79 2.59
N GLY A 699 -40.04 -20.24 2.77
CA GLY A 699 -39.61 -21.59 2.42
C GLY A 699 -39.66 -21.88 0.91
N GLN A 700 -39.71 -20.83 0.07
CA GLN A 700 -39.72 -20.94 -1.39
C GLN A 700 -38.27 -20.96 -1.91
N LYS A 701 -37.99 -21.88 -2.84
CA LYS A 701 -36.67 -21.97 -3.47
C LYS A 701 -36.44 -20.79 -4.41
N ALA A 702 -35.25 -20.19 -4.35
CA ALA A 702 -34.81 -19.21 -5.31
C ALA A 702 -34.15 -19.88 -6.53
N ARG A 703 -34.40 -19.35 -7.73
CA ARG A 703 -33.76 -19.82 -8.98
C ARG A 703 -32.24 -19.67 -8.88
N ALA A 704 -31.52 -20.70 -9.34
CA ALA A 704 -30.06 -20.76 -9.31
C ALA A 704 -29.38 -19.98 -10.45
N ASP A 705 -30.07 -19.76 -11.56
CA ASP A 705 -29.59 -19.16 -12.79
C ASP A 705 -29.79 -17.63 -12.86
N VAL A 706 -30.12 -17.02 -11.72
CA VAL A 706 -30.42 -15.59 -11.61
C VAL A 706 -29.40 -14.86 -10.71
N ALA A 707 -29.17 -13.60 -11.02
CA ALA A 707 -28.47 -12.67 -10.13
C ALA A 707 -29.18 -11.32 -10.16
N MET A 708 -28.94 -10.52 -9.13
CA MET A 708 -29.58 -9.21 -9.03
C MET A 708 -28.65 -8.18 -8.39
N THR A 709 -28.96 -6.93 -8.66
CA THR A 709 -28.31 -5.79 -8.01
C THR A 709 -29.29 -4.62 -7.92
N GLY A 710 -29.26 -3.90 -6.81
CA GLY A 710 -30.15 -2.75 -6.56
C GLY A 710 -30.17 -2.37 -5.11
N GLU A 711 -30.26 -1.09 -4.83
CA GLU A 711 -30.55 -0.57 -3.51
C GLU A 711 -32.05 -0.65 -3.23
N ILE A 712 -32.42 -1.11 -2.04
CA ILE A 712 -33.83 -1.22 -1.65
C ILE A 712 -34.24 -0.10 -0.71
N THR A 713 -35.45 0.44 -0.89
CA THR A 713 -36.05 1.40 0.03
C THR A 713 -37.02 0.73 0.98
N LEU A 714 -37.42 1.45 2.04
CA LEU A 714 -38.47 1.01 3.01
C LEU A 714 -39.84 0.73 2.34
N ARG A 715 -40.04 1.15 1.10
CA ARG A 715 -41.26 0.95 0.31
C ARG A 715 -41.09 -0.07 -0.80
N GLY A 716 -39.99 -0.85 -0.79
CA GLY A 716 -39.73 -1.88 -1.80
C GLY A 716 -39.29 -1.35 -3.19
N ARG A 717 -39.09 -0.03 -3.35
CA ARG A 717 -38.55 0.53 -4.59
C ARG A 717 -37.09 0.16 -4.74
N ILE A 718 -36.67 -0.08 -5.98
CA ILE A 718 -35.30 -0.42 -6.31
C ILE A 718 -34.65 0.81 -6.96
N LEU A 719 -33.59 1.31 -6.32
CA LEU A 719 -32.85 2.49 -6.77
C LEU A 719 -31.65 2.12 -7.64
N PRO A 720 -31.17 3.07 -8.49
CA PRO A 720 -30.06 2.84 -9.41
C PRO A 720 -28.71 2.61 -8.67
N ILE A 721 -27.79 1.93 -9.35
CA ILE A 721 -26.52 1.53 -8.81
C ILE A 721 -25.35 1.84 -9.77
N GLY A 722 -24.13 1.92 -9.25
CA GLY A 722 -22.92 2.07 -10.03
C GLY A 722 -22.22 0.74 -10.36
N GLY A 723 -21.22 0.80 -11.27
CA GLY A 723 -20.36 -0.34 -11.63
C GLY A 723 -21.10 -1.44 -12.41
N LEU A 724 -22.10 -1.07 -13.22
CA LEU A 724 -22.97 -2.02 -13.89
C LEU A 724 -22.23 -2.88 -14.93
N LYS A 725 -21.27 -2.31 -15.65
CA LYS A 725 -20.44 -3.05 -16.62
C LYS A 725 -19.73 -4.23 -15.95
N GLU A 726 -19.07 -3.98 -14.86
CA GLU A 726 -18.31 -4.98 -14.11
C GLU A 726 -19.24 -6.06 -13.52
N LYS A 727 -20.39 -5.66 -13.00
CA LYS A 727 -21.40 -6.56 -12.43
C LYS A 727 -21.97 -7.50 -13.48
N LEU A 728 -22.31 -7.01 -14.66
CA LEU A 728 -22.82 -7.85 -15.76
C LEU A 728 -21.76 -8.80 -16.32
N LEU A 729 -20.49 -8.35 -16.39
CA LEU A 729 -19.38 -9.23 -16.74
C LEU A 729 -19.20 -10.36 -15.72
N ALA A 730 -19.31 -10.05 -14.43
CA ALA A 730 -19.23 -11.08 -13.38
C ALA A 730 -20.38 -12.09 -13.48
N ALA A 731 -21.60 -11.61 -13.71
CA ALA A 731 -22.77 -12.49 -13.92
C ALA A 731 -22.55 -13.42 -15.12
N LYS A 732 -22.09 -12.88 -16.24
CA LYS A 732 -21.80 -13.67 -17.44
C LYS A 732 -20.73 -14.73 -17.21
N ASN A 733 -19.66 -14.38 -16.52
CA ASN A 733 -18.55 -15.29 -16.21
C ASN A 733 -18.94 -16.38 -15.22
N ALA A 734 -19.87 -16.09 -14.31
CA ALA A 734 -20.47 -17.07 -13.39
C ALA A 734 -21.51 -17.98 -14.05
N GLY A 735 -21.85 -17.77 -15.32
CA GLY A 735 -22.85 -18.58 -16.05
C GLY A 735 -24.30 -18.24 -15.72
N ILE A 736 -24.55 -17.07 -15.10
CA ILE A 736 -25.90 -16.55 -14.85
C ILE A 736 -26.61 -16.31 -16.18
N LYS A 737 -27.90 -16.63 -16.24
CA LYS A 737 -28.71 -16.42 -17.44
C LYS A 737 -29.57 -15.16 -17.36
N THR A 738 -30.17 -14.89 -16.22
CA THR A 738 -31.08 -13.77 -16.01
C THR A 738 -30.50 -12.82 -14.94
N VAL A 739 -30.45 -11.52 -15.25
CA VAL A 739 -29.98 -10.49 -14.30
C VAL A 739 -31.05 -9.44 -14.10
N PHE A 740 -31.38 -9.16 -12.83
CA PHE A 740 -32.28 -8.08 -12.45
C PHE A 740 -31.50 -6.81 -12.17
N VAL A 741 -31.89 -5.74 -12.88
CA VAL A 741 -31.22 -4.42 -12.85
C VAL A 741 -32.26 -3.34 -12.59
N PRO A 742 -31.95 -2.28 -11.81
CA PRO A 742 -32.87 -1.18 -11.61
C PRO A 742 -33.30 -0.54 -12.94
N LYS A 743 -34.57 -0.18 -13.06
CA LYS A 743 -35.12 0.41 -14.28
C LYS A 743 -34.41 1.69 -14.70
N GLU A 744 -33.96 2.48 -13.73
CA GLU A 744 -33.26 3.74 -13.97
C GLU A 744 -31.82 3.54 -14.55
N ASN A 745 -31.24 2.34 -14.41
CA ASN A 745 -29.99 1.98 -15.06
C ASN A 745 -30.15 1.50 -16.51
N ARG A 746 -31.34 1.61 -17.11
CA ARG A 746 -31.54 1.22 -18.54
C ARG A 746 -30.57 1.96 -19.48
N PRO A 747 -30.37 3.28 -19.38
CA PRO A 747 -29.42 3.99 -20.26
C PRO A 747 -28.00 3.42 -20.15
N ASP A 748 -27.56 3.07 -18.94
CA ASP A 748 -26.22 2.49 -18.71
C ASP A 748 -26.08 1.14 -19.45
N VAL A 749 -27.13 0.31 -19.44
CA VAL A 749 -27.13 -0.98 -20.17
C VAL A 749 -27.13 -0.78 -21.69
N GLU A 750 -27.89 0.19 -22.19
CA GLU A 750 -27.97 0.50 -23.64
C GLU A 750 -26.62 1.01 -24.18
N GLU A 751 -25.80 1.62 -23.33
CA GLU A 751 -24.45 2.07 -23.68
C GLU A 751 -23.40 0.96 -23.70
N LEU A 752 -23.71 -0.23 -23.14
CA LEU A 752 -22.75 -1.33 -23.10
C LEU A 752 -22.62 -2.01 -24.46
N SER A 753 -21.43 -2.53 -24.73
CA SER A 753 -21.18 -3.31 -25.94
C SER A 753 -22.03 -4.60 -25.97
N ALA A 754 -22.46 -5.01 -27.18
CA ALA A 754 -23.18 -6.25 -27.38
C ALA A 754 -22.41 -7.49 -26.85
N GLU A 755 -21.09 -7.40 -26.75
CA GLU A 755 -20.27 -8.47 -26.18
C GLU A 755 -20.63 -8.74 -24.70
N ILE A 756 -20.96 -7.71 -23.93
CA ILE A 756 -21.32 -7.83 -22.49
C ILE A 756 -22.74 -8.37 -22.35
N THR A 757 -23.70 -7.82 -23.09
CA THR A 757 -25.12 -8.12 -22.93
C THR A 757 -25.55 -9.40 -23.64
N LYS A 758 -24.83 -9.83 -24.67
CA LYS A 758 -25.17 -11.05 -25.42
C LYS A 758 -25.06 -12.30 -24.55
N GLY A 759 -26.19 -13.03 -24.45
CA GLY A 759 -26.30 -14.27 -23.66
C GLY A 759 -26.77 -14.04 -22.22
N LEU A 760 -27.06 -12.78 -21.85
CA LEU A 760 -27.74 -12.42 -20.60
C LEU A 760 -29.15 -11.91 -20.91
N GLU A 761 -30.13 -12.41 -20.20
CA GLU A 761 -31.46 -11.82 -20.13
C GLU A 761 -31.46 -10.74 -19.03
N ILE A 762 -31.50 -9.47 -19.43
CA ILE A 762 -31.46 -8.33 -18.49
C ILE A 762 -32.89 -7.86 -18.27
N LEU A 763 -33.40 -8.00 -17.05
CA LEU A 763 -34.74 -7.61 -16.65
C LEU A 763 -34.66 -6.32 -15.81
N PHE A 764 -35.33 -5.28 -16.33
CA PHE A 764 -35.39 -3.99 -15.63
C PHE A 764 -36.57 -3.98 -14.64
N VAL A 765 -36.26 -3.67 -13.38
CA VAL A 765 -37.22 -3.71 -12.27
C VAL A 765 -37.25 -2.39 -11.52
N SER A 766 -38.42 -2.01 -11.05
CA SER A 766 -38.63 -0.80 -10.24
C SER A 766 -39.06 -1.10 -8.81
N HIS A 767 -39.57 -2.30 -8.58
CA HIS A 767 -40.04 -2.76 -7.29
C HIS A 767 -39.60 -4.20 -7.00
N ILE A 768 -39.40 -4.53 -5.74
CA ILE A 768 -38.91 -5.86 -5.35
C ILE A 768 -39.91 -6.97 -5.67
N ASP A 769 -41.20 -6.71 -5.68
CA ASP A 769 -42.25 -7.72 -6.00
C ASP A 769 -42.08 -8.26 -7.43
N GLU A 770 -41.60 -7.42 -8.35
CA GLU A 770 -41.27 -7.84 -9.72
C GLU A 770 -40.13 -8.88 -9.73
N VAL A 771 -39.20 -8.77 -8.78
CA VAL A 771 -38.09 -9.70 -8.58
C VAL A 771 -38.62 -10.99 -7.94
N LEU A 772 -39.32 -10.85 -6.80
CA LEU A 772 -39.85 -12.00 -6.05
C LEU A 772 -40.72 -12.89 -6.91
N GLY A 773 -41.62 -12.30 -7.71
CA GLY A 773 -42.53 -13.06 -8.60
C GLY A 773 -41.85 -13.88 -9.69
N LYS A 774 -40.59 -13.54 -10.06
CA LYS A 774 -39.80 -14.23 -11.09
C LYS A 774 -38.67 -15.11 -10.54
N VAL A 775 -38.22 -14.84 -9.34
CA VAL A 775 -37.08 -15.53 -8.71
C VAL A 775 -37.54 -16.66 -7.82
N LEU A 776 -38.62 -16.46 -7.05
CA LEU A 776 -39.14 -17.48 -6.13
C LEU A 776 -40.03 -18.50 -6.88
N ILE A 777 -39.70 -19.77 -6.69
CA ILE A 777 -40.43 -20.90 -7.30
C ILE A 777 -41.64 -21.22 -6.41
N LYS A 778 -42.85 -21.17 -6.98
CA LYS A 778 -44.07 -21.53 -6.22
C LYS A 778 -44.08 -23.01 -5.87
N LYS A 779 -44.53 -23.35 -4.67
CA LYS A 779 -44.56 -24.74 -4.13
C LYS A 779 -45.24 -25.76 -5.06
N GLU A 780 -46.23 -25.36 -5.85
CA GLU A 780 -46.96 -26.27 -6.77
C GLU A 780 -46.15 -26.73 -7.99
N GLU A 781 -45.05 -26.01 -8.36
CA GLU A 781 -44.18 -26.43 -9.47
C GLU A 781 -43.11 -27.44 -9.08
N THR A 782 -42.82 -27.56 -7.78
CA THR A 782 -41.79 -28.47 -7.23
C THR A 782 -42.30 -29.92 -7.19
N GLU A 783 -43.59 -30.15 -7.02
CA GLU A 783 -44.21 -31.51 -7.00
C GLU A 783 -44.44 -32.11 -8.37
N LYS A 784 -44.41 -31.31 -9.45
CA LYS A 784 -44.60 -31.82 -10.85
C LYS A 784 -43.27 -32.23 -11.53
N LYS A 785 -42.12 -32.03 -10.90
CA LYS A 785 -40.79 -32.35 -11.46
C LYS A 785 -39.98 -33.35 -10.62
N SER A 786 -40.48 -33.85 -9.52
CA SER A 786 -39.96 -35.00 -8.79
C SER A 786 -40.78 -36.23 -9.21
#